data_e11fd09f801e07f9ce5345787ff4c4cd
#
_entry.id   e11fd09f801e07f9ce5345787ff4c4cd
#
_cell.length_a   1.000
_cell.length_b   1.000
_cell.length_c   1.000
_cell.angle_alpha   90.00
_cell.angle_beta   90.00
_cell.angle_gamma   90.00
#
_symmetry.space_group_name_H-M   'P 1'
#
loop_
_entity.id
_entity.type
_entity.pdbx_description
1 polymer ?
#
loop_
_entity_poly.entity_id
_entity_poly.type
_entity_poly.pdbx_seq_one_letter_code
_entity_poly.pdbx_strand_id
1 'polypeptide(L)'
;MEKKVLIVGGVAGGATTAARLRRLDEHVQIIVFERGAYISYANCGLPYYIGGTIKDRDDLMVQTPEAMQTRFNMDIRTENEVIAINPERKTVTVLDIKTSTKYEESYDELVLSTGSTPIKPPIPGIKSNNIFSLWNIPDTDKIKSYVTDHDIKKATVIGGGFIGIEMVENLHDLGIEVTLVEMADQVMAPLDFEMAQLVHSHLSSMGVHLHLKNGVKSFDYNKGITTVSLQDGTQIDADMVILSIGISPNSELAKAAGLEVNTKGGIVVDQHLRTSVPSIYALGDVIEVDDYVTHNKTMIPLAGPANKQGRIVADNICGRDSIYEGSQGTSVAKIFDLTVATTGVNEKSLIGAGKKYGVDYRMTIIQPKSHAGYYPGSFPMTLKVIFDLNGKILGAQNVGVDGIEKRIDVIASVMRFGATIYDLQRLELAYAPPYSSAKDPVNMIGYAAENILNKDQDVCLWRDVDSLDHDQHILLDVREGIEVDLGIIEGAIHIPINDLRDQLHMLSKDKTIVVYCAVGVRGYIASRILQQAGYKVKNLIGGYNLYKYYGKDYTNPNCVIDYKDQPLNDDGAPEKNINTTITSSKLSDAILLDACGLQCPGPIMKLSQTITEHTDGDILKVTATDPGFVVDAKAWCKKTGNTFIKSDKEDKVYVAYIAKGGTKLLKTGLSTGNGSTMVVFSGDLDKALASMIIANGAAAMGKDVTLFFTFWGLNILRKHDKVAVKKSFLDSMFSKMMPRGTHKLKLSKMNMGGLGTSMMHHVMSSKNVNTMDELIASAMASGVKFVACTMSMDIMGIKAEELIDGVEYGGVAAYLGATEESNHNLFI
;
A
#
# COMPACT_ATOMS: atom_id res chain seq x y z
N MET A 1 33.74 13.22 -42.26
CA MET A 1 32.70 12.16 -42.30
C MET A 1 31.84 12.37 -41.08
N GLU A 2 30.55 12.25 -41.25
CA GLU A 2 29.60 12.27 -40.12
C GLU A 2 29.87 11.09 -39.20
N LYS A 3 29.94 11.32 -37.89
CA LYS A 3 30.16 10.28 -36.87
C LYS A 3 29.01 9.32 -36.88
N LYS A 4 29.30 8.00 -36.92
CA LYS A 4 28.29 6.96 -36.95
C LYS A 4 28.26 6.18 -35.61
N VAL A 5 27.09 6.18 -34.97
CA VAL A 5 26.87 5.55 -33.66
C VAL A 5 25.83 4.45 -33.77
N LEU A 6 26.23 3.23 -33.42
CA LEU A 6 25.32 2.11 -33.33
C LEU A 6 24.91 1.87 -31.88
N ILE A 7 23.64 1.55 -31.66
CA ILE A 7 23.10 1.25 -30.35
C ILE A 7 22.39 -0.10 -30.42
N VAL A 8 22.80 -1.04 -29.59
CA VAL A 8 22.24 -2.39 -29.48
C VAL A 8 21.32 -2.48 -28.28
N GLY A 9 20.02 -2.56 -28.55
CA GLY A 9 18.94 -2.52 -27.55
C GLY A 9 18.21 -1.18 -27.54
N GLY A 10 16.92 -1.19 -27.84
CA GLY A 10 16.07 -0.01 -28.06
C GLY A 10 15.15 0.37 -26.90
N VAL A 11 15.31 -0.21 -25.68
CA VAL A 11 14.43 0.06 -24.54
C VAL A 11 15.02 1.20 -23.67
N ALA A 12 14.96 1.15 -22.35
CA ALA A 12 15.24 2.27 -21.45
C ALA A 12 16.54 3.01 -21.73
N GLY A 13 17.68 2.34 -21.57
CA GLY A 13 19.00 2.96 -21.69
C GLY A 13 19.36 3.33 -23.11
N GLY A 14 19.14 2.43 -24.07
CA GLY A 14 19.44 2.66 -25.49
C GLY A 14 18.60 3.77 -26.11
N ALA A 15 17.29 3.77 -25.88
CA ALA A 15 16.38 4.83 -26.35
C ALA A 15 16.76 6.20 -25.75
N THR A 16 17.12 6.23 -24.47
CA THR A 16 17.58 7.46 -23.79
C THR A 16 18.90 7.96 -24.39
N THR A 17 19.87 7.05 -24.66
CA THR A 17 21.14 7.38 -25.31
C THR A 17 20.88 7.98 -26.70
N ALA A 18 20.09 7.30 -27.53
CA ALA A 18 19.77 7.74 -28.88
C ALA A 18 19.13 9.15 -28.90
N ALA A 19 18.10 9.34 -28.10
CA ALA A 19 17.38 10.61 -28.01
C ALA A 19 18.24 11.74 -27.44
N ARG A 20 19.13 11.45 -26.47
CA ARG A 20 20.08 12.45 -25.93
C ARG A 20 21.14 12.81 -26.96
N LEU A 21 21.69 11.81 -27.61
CA LEU A 21 22.74 11.98 -28.62
C LEU A 21 22.27 12.91 -29.76
N ARG A 22 21.07 12.68 -30.31
CA ARG A 22 20.47 13.55 -31.34
C ARG A 22 20.34 15.00 -30.86
N ARG A 23 19.91 15.20 -29.61
CA ARG A 23 19.80 16.57 -29.05
C ARG A 23 21.15 17.27 -28.81
N LEU A 24 22.23 16.50 -28.80
CA LEU A 24 23.61 17.07 -28.66
C LEU A 24 24.27 17.34 -30.01
N ASP A 25 23.97 16.51 -31.00
CA ASP A 25 24.54 16.60 -32.33
C ASP A 25 23.52 16.16 -33.39
N GLU A 26 23.08 17.12 -34.23
CA GLU A 26 22.11 16.88 -35.29
C GLU A 26 22.68 16.12 -36.49
N HIS A 27 24.01 16.07 -36.62
CA HIS A 27 24.71 15.48 -37.77
C HIS A 27 25.17 14.03 -37.55
N VAL A 28 25.10 13.53 -36.30
CA VAL A 28 25.46 12.13 -35.99
C VAL A 28 24.52 11.16 -36.69
N GLN A 29 25.05 10.20 -37.40
CA GLN A 29 24.25 9.06 -37.88
C GLN A 29 23.98 8.10 -36.72
N ILE A 30 22.72 7.91 -36.35
CA ILE A 30 22.30 7.03 -35.24
C ILE A 30 21.51 5.88 -35.80
N ILE A 31 21.98 4.63 -35.52
CA ILE A 31 21.26 3.41 -35.87
C ILE A 31 21.01 2.63 -34.58
N VAL A 32 19.74 2.30 -34.32
CA VAL A 32 19.35 1.49 -33.16
C VAL A 32 18.88 0.12 -33.65
N PHE A 33 19.51 -0.93 -33.16
CA PHE A 33 19.14 -2.30 -33.41
C PHE A 33 18.35 -2.86 -32.22
N GLU A 34 17.16 -3.38 -32.48
CA GLU A 34 16.33 -4.06 -31.51
C GLU A 34 15.92 -5.43 -32.09
N ARG A 35 16.21 -6.50 -31.35
CA ARG A 35 15.85 -7.86 -31.77
C ARG A 35 14.35 -8.14 -31.69
N GLY A 36 13.65 -7.44 -30.79
CA GLY A 36 12.20 -7.50 -30.67
C GLY A 36 11.50 -6.56 -31.65
N ALA A 37 10.16 -6.65 -31.69
CA ALA A 37 9.32 -5.78 -32.51
C ALA A 37 9.08 -4.41 -31.87
N TYR A 38 9.39 -4.23 -30.58
CA TYR A 38 9.02 -3.06 -29.77
C TYR A 38 10.24 -2.40 -29.18
N ILE A 39 10.23 -1.06 -29.20
CA ILE A 39 11.21 -0.21 -28.55
C ILE A 39 10.52 0.62 -27.46
N SER A 40 11.30 1.17 -26.52
CA SER A 40 10.85 2.22 -25.60
C SER A 40 9.47 1.95 -24.98
N TYR A 41 9.25 0.77 -24.45
CA TYR A 41 8.02 0.40 -23.76
C TYR A 41 8.19 0.40 -22.24
N ALA A 42 7.08 0.49 -21.52
CA ALA A 42 7.02 0.56 -20.05
C ALA A 42 7.14 -0.84 -19.42
N ASN A 43 8.37 -1.35 -19.23
CA ASN A 43 8.59 -2.66 -18.59
C ASN A 43 7.91 -2.79 -17.24
N CYS A 44 7.93 -1.74 -16.42
CA CYS A 44 7.27 -1.73 -15.10
C CYS A 44 5.74 -1.68 -15.19
N GLY A 45 5.16 -1.43 -16.37
CA GLY A 45 3.72 -1.44 -16.61
C GLY A 45 3.14 -2.83 -16.91
N LEU A 46 4.00 -3.80 -17.26
CA LEU A 46 3.58 -5.10 -17.75
C LEU A 46 2.68 -5.88 -16.76
N PRO A 47 3.01 -6.00 -15.46
CA PRO A 47 2.14 -6.66 -14.48
C PRO A 47 0.78 -5.96 -14.37
N TYR A 48 0.75 -4.63 -14.36
CA TYR A 48 -0.46 -3.81 -14.21
C TYR A 48 -1.39 -3.89 -15.44
N TYR A 49 -0.84 -4.11 -16.62
CA TYR A 49 -1.64 -4.41 -17.80
C TYR A 49 -2.24 -5.82 -17.73
N ILE A 50 -1.50 -6.82 -17.24
CA ILE A 50 -2.02 -8.17 -17.02
C ILE A 50 -3.18 -8.13 -16.03
N GLY A 51 -3.04 -7.43 -14.91
CA GLY A 51 -4.06 -7.24 -13.87
C GLY A 51 -5.24 -6.35 -14.29
N GLY A 52 -5.12 -5.59 -15.41
CA GLY A 52 -6.17 -4.73 -15.93
C GLY A 52 -6.24 -3.33 -15.30
N THR A 53 -5.28 -2.95 -14.46
CA THR A 53 -5.10 -1.57 -13.97
C THR A 53 -4.76 -0.64 -15.14
N ILE A 54 -3.80 -1.03 -15.99
CA ILE A 54 -3.57 -0.43 -17.32
C ILE A 54 -4.51 -1.17 -18.27
N LYS A 55 -5.45 -0.44 -18.87
CA LYS A 55 -6.52 -1.04 -19.67
C LYS A 55 -6.12 -1.20 -21.14
N ASP A 56 -5.45 -0.22 -21.70
CA ASP A 56 -5.05 -0.20 -23.08
C ASP A 56 -3.60 -0.70 -23.21
N ARG A 57 -3.39 -1.66 -24.12
CA ARG A 57 -2.08 -2.20 -24.43
C ARG A 57 -1.13 -1.14 -24.99
N ASP A 58 -1.69 -0.20 -25.74
CA ASP A 58 -0.91 0.85 -26.40
C ASP A 58 -0.35 1.87 -25.40
N ASP A 59 -0.93 1.98 -24.20
CA ASP A 59 -0.39 2.78 -23.09
C ASP A 59 0.97 2.26 -22.60
N LEU A 60 1.32 1.00 -22.88
CA LEU A 60 2.64 0.45 -22.60
C LEU A 60 3.71 0.99 -23.56
N MET A 61 3.33 1.50 -24.74
CA MET A 61 4.26 2.01 -25.75
C MET A 61 4.62 3.46 -25.44
N VAL A 62 5.78 3.69 -24.84
CA VAL A 62 6.27 5.05 -24.54
C VAL A 62 6.61 5.79 -25.82
N GLN A 63 7.24 5.10 -26.78
CA GLN A 63 7.51 5.62 -28.14
C GLN A 63 7.42 4.46 -29.17
N THR A 64 7.02 4.80 -30.40
CA THR A 64 7.08 3.86 -31.53
C THR A 64 8.33 4.08 -32.36
N PRO A 65 8.80 3.08 -33.15
CA PRO A 65 9.89 3.26 -34.10
C PRO A 65 9.69 4.46 -35.04
N GLU A 66 8.50 4.60 -35.61
CA GLU A 66 8.15 5.66 -36.55
C GLU A 66 8.18 7.04 -35.91
N ALA A 67 7.68 7.16 -34.67
CA ALA A 67 7.70 8.40 -33.92
C ALA A 67 9.15 8.81 -33.58
N MET A 68 10.00 7.85 -33.20
CA MET A 68 11.43 8.08 -32.94
C MET A 68 12.19 8.47 -34.23
N GLN A 69 11.96 7.76 -35.32
CA GLN A 69 12.54 8.07 -36.62
C GLN A 69 12.17 9.48 -37.07
N THR A 70 10.89 9.82 -37.01
CA THR A 70 10.40 11.14 -37.50
C THR A 70 10.88 12.28 -36.59
N ARG A 71 10.75 12.11 -35.28
CA ARG A 71 11.07 13.18 -34.32
C ARG A 71 12.56 13.41 -34.14
N PHE A 72 13.35 12.34 -34.17
CA PHE A 72 14.78 12.39 -33.83
C PHE A 72 15.69 12.06 -35.01
N ASN A 73 15.17 11.92 -36.23
CA ASN A 73 15.96 11.63 -37.43
C ASN A 73 17.01 10.54 -37.20
N MET A 74 16.57 9.35 -36.79
CA MET A 74 17.44 8.21 -36.53
C MET A 74 16.90 6.94 -37.20
N ASP A 75 17.79 6.01 -37.53
CA ASP A 75 17.42 4.72 -38.17
C ASP A 75 17.13 3.71 -37.02
N ILE A 76 15.87 3.30 -36.89
CA ILE A 76 15.42 2.31 -35.92
C ILE A 76 15.11 0.99 -36.65
N ARG A 77 15.88 -0.04 -36.38
CA ARG A 77 15.74 -1.36 -37.00
C ARG A 77 15.27 -2.38 -35.95
N THR A 78 13.95 -2.56 -35.86
CA THR A 78 13.33 -3.61 -35.07
C THR A 78 13.44 -4.95 -35.77
N GLU A 79 13.41 -6.06 -35.02
CA GLU A 79 13.59 -7.43 -35.52
C GLU A 79 14.93 -7.62 -36.27
N ASN A 80 15.92 -6.85 -35.82
CA ASN A 80 17.30 -6.88 -36.30
C ASN A 80 18.23 -7.18 -35.14
N GLU A 81 18.75 -8.39 -35.08
CA GLU A 81 19.62 -8.86 -33.98
C GLU A 81 21.10 -8.71 -34.34
N VAL A 82 21.83 -7.98 -33.52
CA VAL A 82 23.30 -7.97 -33.60
C VAL A 82 23.83 -9.29 -33.03
N ILE A 83 24.42 -10.09 -33.89
CA ILE A 83 24.88 -11.46 -33.55
C ILE A 83 26.40 -11.59 -33.38
N ALA A 84 27.19 -10.59 -33.83
CA ALA A 84 28.65 -10.55 -33.63
C ALA A 84 29.13 -9.10 -33.68
N ILE A 85 30.22 -8.84 -32.96
CA ILE A 85 30.98 -7.58 -32.98
C ILE A 85 32.41 -7.89 -33.37
N ASN A 86 32.98 -7.10 -34.28
CA ASN A 86 34.42 -7.10 -34.58
C ASN A 86 34.99 -5.75 -34.14
N PRO A 87 35.63 -5.69 -32.96
CA PRO A 87 36.18 -4.41 -32.44
C PRO A 87 37.32 -3.85 -33.28
N GLU A 88 38.15 -4.69 -33.91
CA GLU A 88 39.29 -4.24 -34.71
C GLU A 88 38.87 -3.55 -36.00
N ARG A 89 37.82 -4.14 -36.68
CA ARG A 89 37.28 -3.59 -37.93
C ARG A 89 36.20 -2.54 -37.67
N LYS A 90 35.79 -2.38 -36.41
CA LYS A 90 34.64 -1.55 -36.01
C LYS A 90 33.39 -1.87 -36.81
N THR A 91 33.00 -3.14 -36.88
CA THR A 91 31.79 -3.61 -37.56
C THR A 91 30.97 -4.50 -36.64
N VAL A 92 29.67 -4.53 -36.87
CA VAL A 92 28.76 -5.51 -36.27
C VAL A 92 28.14 -6.37 -37.39
N THR A 93 27.91 -7.65 -37.11
CA THR A 93 27.10 -8.51 -37.97
C THR A 93 25.68 -8.51 -37.42
N VAL A 94 24.72 -8.19 -38.30
CA VAL A 94 23.30 -8.10 -37.97
C VAL A 94 22.54 -9.21 -38.71
N LEU A 95 21.65 -9.86 -38.01
CA LEU A 95 20.66 -10.79 -38.54
C LEU A 95 19.31 -10.07 -38.65
N ASP A 96 18.81 -9.82 -39.85
CA ASP A 96 17.42 -9.48 -40.06
C ASP A 96 16.56 -10.74 -39.82
N ILE A 97 15.77 -10.71 -38.72
CA ILE A 97 15.00 -11.89 -38.27
C ILE A 97 13.87 -12.21 -39.26
N LYS A 98 13.28 -11.19 -39.92
CA LYS A 98 12.17 -11.36 -40.88
C LYS A 98 12.62 -12.09 -42.14
N THR A 99 13.74 -11.66 -42.68
CA THR A 99 14.28 -12.18 -43.93
C THR A 99 15.29 -13.30 -43.75
N SER A 100 15.76 -13.52 -42.54
CA SER A 100 16.86 -14.44 -42.18
C SER A 100 18.17 -14.09 -42.88
N THR A 101 18.34 -12.84 -43.31
CA THR A 101 19.56 -12.38 -44.01
C THR A 101 20.55 -11.74 -43.03
N LYS A 102 21.85 -11.95 -43.31
CA LYS A 102 22.92 -11.32 -42.52
C LYS A 102 23.55 -10.20 -43.33
N TYR A 103 23.89 -9.10 -42.64
CA TYR A 103 24.64 -7.98 -43.18
C TYR A 103 25.61 -7.41 -42.16
N GLU A 104 26.59 -6.66 -42.64
CA GLU A 104 27.54 -5.94 -41.78
C GLU A 104 27.19 -4.45 -41.74
N GLU A 105 27.40 -3.85 -40.55
CA GLU A 105 27.24 -2.41 -40.34
C GLU A 105 28.49 -1.89 -39.62
N SER A 106 29.07 -0.80 -40.10
CA SER A 106 30.24 -0.17 -39.51
C SER A 106 29.87 0.88 -38.47
N TYR A 107 30.76 1.19 -37.53
CA TYR A 107 30.56 2.22 -36.52
C TYR A 107 31.83 3.01 -36.22
N ASP A 108 31.68 4.23 -35.75
CA ASP A 108 32.74 4.98 -35.04
C ASP A 108 32.68 4.67 -33.54
N GLU A 109 31.46 4.66 -32.97
CA GLU A 109 31.16 4.30 -31.60
C GLU A 109 30.02 3.27 -31.52
N LEU A 110 30.10 2.36 -30.58
CA LEU A 110 29.10 1.33 -30.32
C LEU A 110 28.60 1.39 -28.88
N VAL A 111 27.30 1.27 -28.68
CA VAL A 111 26.65 1.25 -27.37
C VAL A 111 25.94 -0.07 -27.16
N LEU A 112 26.27 -0.77 -26.10
CA LEU A 112 25.64 -2.03 -25.69
C LEU A 112 24.64 -1.76 -24.55
N SER A 113 23.35 -1.82 -24.86
CA SER A 113 22.24 -1.71 -23.94
C SER A 113 21.35 -2.94 -24.03
N THR A 114 21.98 -4.12 -24.05
CA THR A 114 21.35 -5.42 -24.31
C THR A 114 20.49 -5.93 -23.16
N GLY A 115 20.56 -5.27 -21.99
CA GLY A 115 19.73 -5.57 -20.83
C GLY A 115 19.99 -6.97 -20.25
N SER A 116 18.93 -7.58 -19.77
CA SER A 116 18.96 -8.89 -19.10
C SER A 116 17.84 -9.79 -19.62
N THR A 117 17.82 -11.04 -19.19
CA THR A 117 16.72 -12.02 -19.46
C THR A 117 16.38 -12.79 -18.19
N PRO A 118 15.12 -13.28 -18.04
CA PRO A 118 14.73 -14.14 -16.94
C PRO A 118 15.55 -15.43 -16.89
N ILE A 119 16.00 -15.81 -15.70
CA ILE A 119 16.70 -17.07 -15.46
C ILE A 119 15.70 -18.23 -15.60
N LYS A 120 16.07 -19.25 -16.39
CA LYS A 120 15.32 -20.50 -16.56
C LYS A 120 16.23 -21.68 -16.23
N PRO A 121 16.32 -22.10 -14.95
CA PRO A 121 17.17 -23.21 -14.54
C PRO A 121 16.65 -24.53 -15.10
N PRO A 122 17.48 -25.57 -15.20
CA PRO A 122 17.10 -26.86 -15.76
C PRO A 122 16.26 -27.69 -14.77
N ILE A 123 15.15 -27.12 -14.29
CA ILE A 123 14.19 -27.84 -13.44
C ILE A 123 13.33 -28.75 -14.32
N PRO A 124 13.12 -30.02 -13.96
CA PRO A 124 12.26 -30.94 -14.70
C PRO A 124 10.86 -30.35 -14.88
N GLY A 125 10.34 -30.40 -16.12
CA GLY A 125 8.99 -29.90 -16.44
C GLY A 125 8.85 -28.40 -16.68
N ILE A 126 9.89 -27.58 -16.53
CA ILE A 126 9.86 -26.11 -16.67
C ILE A 126 9.38 -25.59 -18.04
N LYS A 127 9.38 -26.42 -19.06
CA LYS A 127 8.95 -26.08 -20.42
C LYS A 127 7.45 -26.35 -20.67
N SER A 128 6.67 -26.63 -19.64
CA SER A 128 5.23 -26.87 -19.78
C SER A 128 4.50 -25.61 -20.28
N ASN A 129 3.42 -25.80 -21.01
CA ASN A 129 2.73 -24.72 -21.76
C ASN A 129 2.07 -23.65 -20.89
N ASN A 130 1.82 -23.95 -19.62
CA ASN A 130 1.21 -23.03 -18.65
C ASN A 130 2.24 -22.43 -17.67
N ILE A 131 3.52 -22.52 -18.00
CA ILE A 131 4.61 -21.89 -17.23
C ILE A 131 5.17 -20.71 -18.02
N PHE A 132 5.10 -19.53 -17.43
CA PHE A 132 5.43 -18.25 -18.05
C PHE A 132 6.55 -17.53 -17.29
N SER A 133 7.27 -16.67 -18.01
CA SER A 133 8.14 -15.64 -17.43
C SER A 133 7.68 -14.30 -17.98
N LEU A 134 7.64 -13.26 -17.17
CA LEU A 134 7.26 -11.92 -17.59
C LEU A 134 8.51 -11.07 -17.82
N TRP A 135 8.71 -10.58 -19.05
CA TRP A 135 9.89 -9.74 -19.33
C TRP A 135 9.65 -8.69 -20.41
N ASN A 136 8.82 -8.94 -21.40
CA ASN A 136 8.61 -8.07 -22.55
C ASN A 136 7.14 -8.10 -23.01
N ILE A 137 6.82 -7.32 -24.02
CA ILE A 137 5.45 -7.23 -24.56
C ILE A 137 4.91 -8.59 -25.04
N PRO A 138 5.65 -9.41 -25.84
CA PRO A 138 5.17 -10.73 -26.24
C PRO A 138 4.90 -11.69 -25.08
N ASP A 139 5.68 -11.62 -23.98
CA ASP A 139 5.42 -12.43 -22.79
C ASP A 139 4.14 -11.95 -22.11
N THR A 140 3.95 -10.64 -22.02
CA THR A 140 2.75 -10.01 -21.45
C THR A 140 1.50 -10.41 -22.22
N ASP A 141 1.54 -10.32 -23.56
CA ASP A 141 0.43 -10.72 -24.42
C ASP A 141 0.05 -12.18 -24.22
N LYS A 142 1.05 -13.08 -24.12
CA LYS A 142 0.83 -14.52 -23.86
C LYS A 142 0.17 -14.76 -22.51
N ILE A 143 0.67 -14.11 -21.44
CA ILE A 143 0.12 -14.25 -20.09
C ILE A 143 -1.31 -13.69 -20.06
N LYS A 144 -1.53 -12.49 -20.62
CA LYS A 144 -2.85 -11.85 -20.64
C LYS A 144 -3.86 -12.69 -21.40
N SER A 145 -3.51 -13.19 -22.61
CA SER A 145 -4.37 -14.09 -23.38
C SER A 145 -4.65 -15.37 -22.62
N TYR A 146 -3.64 -15.96 -22.00
CA TYR A 146 -3.83 -17.20 -21.24
C TYR A 146 -4.83 -17.01 -20.08
N VAL A 147 -4.71 -15.94 -19.32
CA VAL A 147 -5.65 -15.59 -18.23
C VAL A 147 -7.05 -15.30 -18.77
N THR A 148 -7.15 -14.67 -19.95
CA THR A 148 -8.47 -14.31 -20.55
C THR A 148 -9.16 -15.52 -21.17
N ASP A 149 -8.41 -16.40 -21.83
CA ASP A 149 -8.96 -17.50 -22.63
C ASP A 149 -9.24 -18.77 -21.82
N HIS A 150 -8.70 -18.86 -20.59
CA HIS A 150 -8.84 -20.00 -19.71
C HIS A 150 -9.46 -19.58 -18.37
N ASP A 151 -10.24 -20.48 -17.78
CA ASP A 151 -10.84 -20.26 -16.43
C ASP A 151 -9.80 -20.56 -15.33
N ILE A 152 -8.84 -19.64 -15.19
CA ILE A 152 -7.74 -19.76 -14.22
C ILE A 152 -8.28 -19.49 -12.81
N LYS A 153 -8.14 -20.46 -11.92
CA LYS A 153 -8.54 -20.35 -10.50
C LYS A 153 -7.33 -20.26 -9.58
N LYS A 154 -6.23 -20.96 -9.95
CA LYS A 154 -5.04 -21.07 -9.10
C LYS A 154 -3.79 -20.72 -9.89
N ALA A 155 -3.00 -19.79 -9.35
CA ALA A 155 -1.71 -19.45 -9.90
C ALA A 155 -0.59 -19.64 -8.86
N THR A 156 0.55 -20.16 -9.30
CA THR A 156 1.75 -20.23 -8.46
C THR A 156 2.82 -19.31 -9.02
N VAL A 157 3.27 -18.36 -8.20
CA VAL A 157 4.38 -17.45 -8.53
C VAL A 157 5.64 -17.96 -7.84
N ILE A 158 6.70 -18.17 -8.62
CA ILE A 158 8.00 -18.66 -8.13
C ILE A 158 8.98 -17.49 -8.11
N GLY A 159 9.39 -17.08 -6.91
CA GLY A 159 10.30 -15.96 -6.65
C GLY A 159 9.59 -14.74 -6.11
N GLY A 160 10.01 -14.28 -4.92
CA GLY A 160 9.45 -13.16 -4.15
C GLY A 160 10.17 -11.82 -4.36
N GLY A 161 10.78 -11.61 -5.55
CA GLY A 161 11.32 -10.32 -5.96
C GLY A 161 10.25 -9.35 -6.46
N PHE A 162 10.65 -8.17 -6.98
CA PHE A 162 9.73 -7.14 -7.47
C PHE A 162 8.68 -7.67 -8.45
N ILE A 163 9.13 -8.31 -9.53
CA ILE A 163 8.22 -8.85 -10.57
C ILE A 163 7.27 -9.89 -9.98
N GLY A 164 7.77 -10.78 -9.12
CA GLY A 164 6.93 -11.81 -8.50
C GLY A 164 5.86 -11.22 -7.62
N ILE A 165 6.20 -10.27 -6.77
CA ILE A 165 5.24 -9.60 -5.87
C ILE A 165 4.20 -8.80 -6.66
N GLU A 166 4.61 -8.06 -7.70
CA GLU A 166 3.68 -7.34 -8.57
C GLU A 166 2.73 -8.31 -9.30
N MET A 167 3.23 -9.47 -9.74
CA MET A 167 2.38 -10.51 -10.35
C MET A 167 1.42 -11.14 -9.34
N VAL A 168 1.84 -11.36 -8.09
CA VAL A 168 0.96 -11.84 -7.01
C VAL A 168 -0.22 -10.91 -6.82
N GLU A 169 0.02 -9.61 -6.67
CA GLU A 169 -1.04 -8.60 -6.52
C GLU A 169 -1.97 -8.60 -7.73
N ASN A 170 -1.40 -8.49 -8.94
CA ASN A 170 -2.20 -8.34 -10.15
C ASN A 170 -3.01 -9.59 -10.53
N LEU A 171 -2.52 -10.80 -10.22
CA LEU A 171 -3.29 -12.02 -10.40
C LEU A 171 -4.39 -12.16 -9.33
N HIS A 172 -4.08 -11.80 -8.08
CA HIS A 172 -5.06 -11.80 -7.00
C HIS A 172 -6.21 -10.83 -7.29
N ASP A 173 -5.93 -9.63 -7.81
CA ASP A 173 -6.95 -8.62 -8.17
C ASP A 173 -7.90 -9.12 -9.28
N LEU A 174 -7.47 -10.11 -10.08
CA LEU A 174 -8.33 -10.82 -11.04
C LEU A 174 -9.18 -11.92 -10.40
N GLY A 175 -9.12 -12.10 -9.08
CA GLY A 175 -9.86 -13.11 -8.33
C GLY A 175 -9.23 -14.52 -8.39
N ILE A 176 -7.95 -14.62 -8.73
CA ILE A 176 -7.19 -15.87 -8.79
C ILE A 176 -6.58 -16.15 -7.41
N GLU A 177 -6.71 -17.38 -6.91
CA GLU A 177 -6.03 -17.86 -5.71
C GLU A 177 -4.53 -17.96 -5.99
N VAL A 178 -3.70 -17.20 -5.25
CA VAL A 178 -2.27 -17.10 -5.53
C VAL A 178 -1.43 -17.76 -4.44
N THR A 179 -0.51 -18.62 -4.86
CA THR A 179 0.56 -19.17 -4.01
C THR A 179 1.89 -18.57 -4.44
N LEU A 180 2.67 -18.05 -3.48
CA LEU A 180 4.02 -17.55 -3.68
C LEU A 180 5.04 -18.50 -3.06
N VAL A 181 5.99 -18.95 -3.86
CA VAL A 181 7.10 -19.83 -3.45
C VAL A 181 8.41 -19.06 -3.54
N GLU A 182 9.15 -18.98 -2.43
CA GLU A 182 10.47 -18.32 -2.37
C GLU A 182 11.49 -19.25 -1.70
N MET A 183 12.64 -19.43 -2.35
CA MET A 183 13.72 -20.27 -1.85
C MET A 183 14.42 -19.64 -0.64
N ALA A 184 14.49 -18.31 -0.58
CA ALA A 184 15.00 -17.58 0.56
C ALA A 184 14.00 -17.59 1.74
N ASP A 185 14.46 -17.13 2.90
CA ASP A 185 13.63 -17.02 4.10
C ASP A 185 12.72 -15.79 4.09
N GLN A 186 12.78 -14.98 3.03
CA GLN A 186 11.98 -13.76 2.91
C GLN A 186 11.74 -13.36 1.45
N VAL A 187 10.65 -12.64 1.22
CA VAL A 187 10.43 -11.90 -0.02
C VAL A 187 11.15 -10.55 0.02
N MET A 188 11.19 -9.84 -1.10
CA MET A 188 11.76 -8.50 -1.22
C MET A 188 13.19 -8.44 -0.67
N ALA A 189 14.12 -9.06 -1.37
CA ALA A 189 15.54 -9.14 -0.99
C ALA A 189 16.22 -7.79 -0.60
N PRO A 190 15.81 -6.61 -1.10
CA PRO A 190 16.33 -5.32 -0.61
C PRO A 190 15.99 -5.00 0.86
N LEU A 191 14.91 -5.55 1.42
CA LEU A 191 14.56 -5.41 2.83
C LEU A 191 15.45 -6.28 3.72
N ASP A 192 15.66 -5.87 4.97
CA ASP A 192 16.13 -6.75 6.03
C ASP A 192 14.98 -7.64 6.53
N PHE A 193 15.34 -8.74 7.21
CA PHE A 193 14.40 -9.79 7.57
C PHE A 193 13.20 -9.30 8.37
N GLU A 194 13.41 -8.48 9.40
CA GLU A 194 12.34 -7.94 10.24
C GLU A 194 11.40 -6.99 9.49
N MET A 195 11.92 -6.27 8.50
CA MET A 195 11.10 -5.41 7.64
C MET A 195 10.28 -6.23 6.66
N ALA A 196 10.84 -7.33 6.15
CA ALA A 196 10.14 -8.26 5.27
C ALA A 196 8.99 -9.00 5.98
N GLN A 197 9.08 -9.22 7.32
CA GLN A 197 8.00 -9.84 8.08
C GLN A 197 6.68 -9.05 7.99
N LEU A 198 6.74 -7.72 7.90
CA LEU A 198 5.56 -6.87 7.71
C LEU A 198 4.90 -7.17 6.36
N VAL A 199 5.70 -7.42 5.34
CA VAL A 199 5.22 -7.79 4.00
C VAL A 199 4.63 -9.20 4.01
N HIS A 200 5.28 -10.18 4.67
CA HIS A 200 4.76 -11.54 4.80
C HIS A 200 3.40 -11.55 5.48
N SER A 201 3.27 -10.85 6.60
CA SER A 201 2.01 -10.72 7.32
C SER A 201 0.92 -10.12 6.43
N HIS A 202 1.25 -9.08 5.68
CA HIS A 202 0.30 -8.44 4.78
C HIS A 202 -0.14 -9.35 3.63
N LEU A 203 0.80 -10.01 2.96
CA LEU A 203 0.50 -10.98 1.90
C LEU A 203 -0.43 -12.09 2.40
N SER A 204 -0.14 -12.65 3.59
CA SER A 204 -0.98 -13.68 4.20
C SER A 204 -2.36 -13.14 4.58
N SER A 205 -2.48 -11.90 5.06
CA SER A 205 -3.77 -11.27 5.38
C SER A 205 -4.62 -11.01 4.14
N MET A 206 -3.99 -10.83 2.98
CA MET A 206 -4.65 -10.72 1.68
C MET A 206 -5.02 -12.09 1.08
N GLY A 207 -4.74 -13.20 1.78
CA GLY A 207 -5.08 -14.55 1.31
C GLY A 207 -4.05 -15.19 0.39
N VAL A 208 -2.85 -14.61 0.28
CA VAL A 208 -1.76 -15.20 -0.49
C VAL A 208 -1.11 -16.33 0.32
N HIS A 209 -0.99 -17.51 -0.26
CA HIS A 209 -0.31 -18.65 0.36
C HIS A 209 1.20 -18.51 0.19
N LEU A 210 1.97 -18.42 1.29
CA LEU A 210 3.41 -18.25 1.27
C LEU A 210 4.13 -19.58 1.55
N HIS A 211 5.10 -19.91 0.70
CA HIS A 211 6.07 -20.99 0.93
C HIS A 211 7.49 -20.40 0.88
N LEU A 212 8.02 -20.08 2.06
CA LEU A 212 9.37 -19.52 2.23
C LEU A 212 10.37 -20.62 2.60
N LYS A 213 11.67 -20.38 2.41
CA LYS A 213 12.75 -21.37 2.62
C LYS A 213 12.55 -22.66 1.83
N ASN A 214 11.85 -22.59 0.71
CA ASN A 214 11.45 -23.79 -0.02
C ASN A 214 11.58 -23.57 -1.52
N GLY A 215 12.44 -24.31 -2.14
CA GLY A 215 12.70 -24.24 -3.60
C GLY A 215 11.84 -25.21 -4.38
N VAL A 216 11.65 -24.93 -5.67
CA VAL A 216 10.96 -25.83 -6.58
C VAL A 216 11.90 -26.97 -6.98
N LYS A 217 11.41 -28.21 -6.91
CA LYS A 217 12.10 -29.43 -7.31
C LYS A 217 11.75 -29.87 -8.74
N SER A 218 10.46 -29.81 -9.09
CA SER A 218 9.96 -30.24 -10.41
C SER A 218 8.57 -29.66 -10.69
N PHE A 219 8.20 -29.66 -11.96
CA PHE A 219 6.87 -29.38 -12.47
C PHE A 219 6.35 -30.63 -13.21
N ASP A 220 5.14 -31.03 -12.90
CA ASP A 220 4.46 -32.15 -13.55
C ASP A 220 3.15 -31.67 -14.17
N TYR A 221 3.13 -31.56 -15.50
CA TYR A 221 1.98 -31.04 -16.25
C TYR A 221 1.05 -32.17 -16.69
N ASN A 222 -0.21 -32.10 -16.28
CA ASN A 222 -1.22 -33.06 -16.67
C ASN A 222 -2.58 -32.35 -16.89
N LYS A 223 -3.12 -32.47 -18.10
CA LYS A 223 -4.48 -32.01 -18.48
C LYS A 223 -4.79 -30.55 -18.09
N GLY A 224 -3.88 -29.63 -18.28
CA GLY A 224 -4.07 -28.21 -18.01
C GLY A 224 -3.60 -27.78 -16.62
N ILE A 225 -3.32 -28.69 -15.72
CA ILE A 225 -2.85 -28.41 -14.35
C ILE A 225 -1.36 -28.76 -14.26
N THR A 226 -0.58 -27.90 -13.62
CA THR A 226 0.81 -28.19 -13.23
C THR A 226 0.88 -28.41 -11.74
N THR A 227 1.32 -29.59 -11.32
CA THR A 227 1.70 -29.87 -9.95
C THR A 227 3.15 -29.40 -9.73
N VAL A 228 3.32 -28.38 -8.91
CA VAL A 228 4.61 -27.84 -8.49
C VAL A 228 5.08 -28.62 -7.26
N SER A 229 6.14 -29.41 -7.39
CA SER A 229 6.73 -30.14 -6.27
C SER A 229 7.86 -29.34 -5.65
N LEU A 230 7.79 -29.09 -4.34
CA LEU A 230 8.81 -28.37 -3.59
C LEU A 230 9.87 -29.30 -2.99
N GLN A 231 10.95 -28.71 -2.47
CA GLN A 231 12.09 -29.49 -1.93
C GLN A 231 11.75 -30.25 -0.66
N ASP A 232 10.83 -29.76 0.16
CA ASP A 232 10.32 -30.41 1.38
C ASP A 232 9.29 -31.52 1.11
N GLY A 233 8.89 -31.71 -0.16
CA GLY A 233 7.90 -32.70 -0.60
C GLY A 233 6.47 -32.15 -0.72
N THR A 234 6.24 -30.87 -0.40
CA THR A 234 4.94 -30.19 -0.63
C THR A 234 4.62 -30.20 -2.12
N GLN A 235 3.35 -30.43 -2.45
CA GLN A 235 2.83 -30.36 -3.82
C GLN A 235 1.73 -29.30 -3.91
N ILE A 236 1.81 -28.44 -4.95
CA ILE A 236 0.89 -27.34 -5.20
C ILE A 236 0.35 -27.47 -6.62
N ASP A 237 -0.95 -27.59 -6.75
CA ASP A 237 -1.60 -27.64 -8.05
C ASP A 237 -1.94 -26.22 -8.53
N ALA A 238 -1.56 -25.91 -9.77
CA ALA A 238 -1.76 -24.59 -10.37
C ALA A 238 -2.23 -24.72 -11.83
N ASP A 239 -3.19 -23.87 -12.21
CA ASP A 239 -3.63 -23.71 -13.59
C ASP A 239 -2.57 -22.95 -14.41
N MET A 240 -1.82 -22.07 -13.75
CA MET A 240 -0.68 -21.36 -14.34
C MET A 240 0.45 -21.15 -13.34
N VAL A 241 1.67 -21.05 -13.86
CA VAL A 241 2.87 -20.75 -13.09
C VAL A 241 3.62 -19.57 -13.68
N ILE A 242 4.01 -18.62 -12.84
CA ILE A 242 4.88 -17.49 -13.20
C ILE A 242 6.26 -17.70 -12.59
N LEU A 243 7.30 -17.67 -13.44
CA LEU A 243 8.70 -17.76 -13.02
C LEU A 243 9.32 -16.37 -12.93
N SER A 244 9.70 -15.95 -11.74
CA SER A 244 10.36 -14.66 -11.44
C SER A 244 11.57 -14.82 -10.52
N ILE A 245 12.38 -15.84 -10.79
CA ILE A 245 13.50 -16.31 -9.95
C ILE A 245 14.82 -15.58 -10.20
N GLY A 246 14.76 -14.41 -10.79
CA GLY A 246 15.92 -13.57 -11.09
C GLY A 246 16.20 -13.41 -12.57
N ILE A 247 17.23 -12.64 -12.86
CA ILE A 247 17.63 -12.24 -14.22
C ILE A 247 19.11 -12.50 -14.44
N SER A 248 19.51 -12.70 -15.69
CA SER A 248 20.89 -12.82 -16.15
C SER A 248 21.20 -11.72 -17.17
N PRO A 249 22.33 -11.02 -17.07
CA PRO A 249 22.73 -10.01 -18.05
C PRO A 249 22.98 -10.63 -19.42
N ASN A 250 22.55 -9.94 -20.49
CA ASN A 250 22.73 -10.37 -21.87
C ASN A 250 24.12 -9.95 -22.38
N SER A 251 25.17 -10.55 -21.88
CA SER A 251 26.55 -10.19 -22.16
C SER A 251 27.28 -11.13 -23.12
N GLU A 252 26.59 -12.13 -23.67
CA GLU A 252 27.20 -13.14 -24.57
C GLU A 252 27.84 -12.46 -25.77
N LEU A 253 27.20 -11.44 -26.35
CA LEU A 253 27.72 -10.67 -27.47
C LEU A 253 29.03 -9.97 -27.12
N ALA A 254 29.09 -9.32 -25.95
CA ALA A 254 30.29 -8.65 -25.44
C ALA A 254 31.40 -9.63 -25.14
N LYS A 255 31.09 -10.75 -24.52
CA LYS A 255 32.02 -11.83 -24.20
C LYS A 255 32.64 -12.46 -25.45
N ALA A 256 31.80 -12.73 -26.47
CA ALA A 256 32.26 -13.25 -27.75
C ALA A 256 33.17 -12.25 -28.50
N ALA A 257 32.98 -10.95 -28.29
CA ALA A 257 33.81 -9.89 -28.84
C ALA A 257 35.10 -9.63 -28.03
N GLY A 258 35.35 -10.39 -26.95
CA GLY A 258 36.56 -10.24 -26.12
C GLY A 258 36.51 -9.09 -25.14
N LEU A 259 35.33 -8.52 -24.87
CA LEU A 259 35.19 -7.49 -23.85
C LEU A 259 35.25 -8.08 -22.43
N GLU A 260 35.74 -7.33 -21.48
CA GLU A 260 35.84 -7.77 -20.09
C GLU A 260 34.45 -7.91 -19.46
N VAL A 261 34.20 -9.07 -18.85
CA VAL A 261 32.93 -9.42 -18.18
C VAL A 261 33.26 -10.02 -16.81
N ASN A 262 32.53 -9.61 -15.78
CA ASN A 262 32.72 -10.11 -14.42
C ASN A 262 32.19 -11.54 -14.25
N THR A 263 32.42 -12.14 -13.08
CA THR A 263 32.00 -13.52 -12.77
C THR A 263 30.49 -13.75 -12.77
N LYS A 264 29.70 -12.67 -12.62
CA LYS A 264 28.22 -12.70 -12.66
C LYS A 264 27.65 -12.42 -14.06
N GLY A 265 28.52 -12.19 -15.05
CA GLY A 265 28.13 -11.91 -16.42
C GLY A 265 27.97 -10.40 -16.74
N GLY A 266 28.20 -9.50 -15.80
CA GLY A 266 28.12 -8.07 -16.06
C GLY A 266 29.31 -7.53 -16.85
N ILE A 267 29.08 -6.71 -17.89
CA ILE A 267 30.14 -6.06 -18.65
C ILE A 267 30.85 -5.05 -17.72
N VAL A 268 32.19 -5.14 -17.66
CA VAL A 268 33.00 -4.22 -16.88
C VAL A 268 33.14 -2.90 -17.64
N VAL A 269 32.87 -1.80 -16.96
CA VAL A 269 32.97 -0.45 -17.52
C VAL A 269 33.73 0.47 -16.58
N ASP A 270 34.34 1.52 -17.16
CA ASP A 270 34.91 2.62 -16.38
C ASP A 270 33.83 3.61 -15.90
N GLN A 271 34.25 4.69 -15.21
CA GLN A 271 33.35 5.74 -14.75
C GLN A 271 32.69 6.54 -15.89
N HIS A 272 33.22 6.48 -17.12
CA HIS A 272 32.62 7.07 -18.31
C HIS A 272 31.71 6.09 -19.07
N LEU A 273 31.49 4.89 -18.51
CA LEU A 273 30.72 3.79 -19.09
C LEU A 273 31.37 3.19 -20.37
N ARG A 274 32.69 3.33 -20.53
CA ARG A 274 33.46 2.67 -21.58
C ARG A 274 33.83 1.26 -21.14
N THR A 275 33.77 0.33 -22.08
CA THR A 275 34.25 -1.05 -21.88
C THR A 275 35.76 -1.13 -21.97
N SER A 276 36.33 -2.35 -21.93
CA SER A 276 37.74 -2.58 -22.20
C SER A 276 38.21 -2.13 -23.59
N VAL A 277 37.29 -1.83 -24.53
CA VAL A 277 37.53 -1.26 -25.84
C VAL A 277 37.00 0.17 -25.89
N PRO A 278 37.87 1.22 -26.10
CA PRO A 278 37.50 2.63 -25.93
C PRO A 278 36.36 3.13 -26.80
N SER A 279 36.11 2.51 -27.96
CA SER A 279 35.02 2.88 -28.88
C SER A 279 33.71 2.11 -28.59
N ILE A 280 33.67 1.33 -27.49
CA ILE A 280 32.47 0.55 -27.09
C ILE A 280 32.06 0.95 -25.69
N TYR A 281 30.83 1.44 -25.56
CA TYR A 281 30.18 1.77 -24.30
C TYR A 281 29.19 0.65 -23.92
N ALA A 282 28.92 0.52 -22.63
CA ALA A 282 27.82 -0.35 -22.17
C ALA A 282 27.06 0.31 -21.03
N LEU A 283 25.74 0.01 -20.91
CA LEU A 283 24.88 0.60 -19.91
C LEU A 283 23.61 -0.25 -19.63
N GLY A 284 22.93 0.05 -18.54
CA GLY A 284 21.71 -0.63 -18.10
C GLY A 284 22.00 -1.93 -17.36
N ASP A 285 21.07 -2.88 -17.40
CA ASP A 285 21.13 -4.12 -16.60
C ASP A 285 22.30 -5.04 -16.97
N VAL A 286 22.95 -4.78 -18.07
CA VAL A 286 24.04 -5.62 -18.59
C VAL A 286 25.40 -5.30 -17.98
N ILE A 287 25.53 -4.20 -17.24
CA ILE A 287 26.83 -3.72 -16.73
C ILE A 287 27.06 -3.97 -15.24
N GLU A 288 28.34 -4.04 -14.87
CA GLU A 288 28.80 -3.88 -13.50
C GLU A 288 28.89 -2.39 -13.14
N VAL A 289 28.43 -2.04 -11.93
CA VAL A 289 28.49 -0.66 -11.42
C VAL A 289 29.11 -0.63 -10.02
N ASP A 290 29.53 0.55 -9.60
CA ASP A 290 29.90 0.79 -8.20
C ASP A 290 28.63 0.99 -7.35
N ASP A 291 28.54 0.28 -6.23
CA ASP A 291 27.63 0.63 -5.17
C ASP A 291 28.08 1.97 -4.54
N TYR A 292 27.19 2.95 -4.53
CA TYR A 292 27.53 4.31 -4.10
C TYR A 292 27.93 4.41 -2.62
N VAL A 293 27.42 3.50 -1.78
CA VAL A 293 27.63 3.52 -0.34
C VAL A 293 28.89 2.77 0.08
N THR A 294 29.05 1.54 -0.46
CA THR A 294 30.16 0.62 -0.10
C THR A 294 31.35 0.73 -1.02
N HIS A 295 31.19 1.34 -2.19
CA HIS A 295 32.15 1.39 -3.29
C HIS A 295 32.58 -0.01 -3.81
N ASN A 296 31.81 -1.04 -3.49
CA ASN A 296 31.99 -2.40 -4.02
C ASN A 296 31.33 -2.51 -5.40
N LYS A 297 31.92 -3.40 -6.23
CA LYS A 297 31.31 -3.74 -7.51
C LYS A 297 30.03 -4.56 -7.33
N THR A 298 29.01 -4.18 -8.06
CA THR A 298 27.67 -4.80 -7.98
C THR A 298 26.93 -4.67 -9.32
N MET A 299 25.73 -5.23 -9.36
CA MET A 299 24.79 -5.05 -10.47
C MET A 299 23.46 -4.56 -9.91
N ILE A 300 22.93 -3.48 -10.47
CA ILE A 300 21.69 -2.82 -10.01
C ILE A 300 20.77 -2.62 -11.23
N PRO A 301 19.97 -3.62 -11.59
CA PRO A 301 19.12 -3.60 -12.77
C PRO A 301 17.84 -2.79 -12.49
N LEU A 302 17.96 -1.46 -12.62
CA LEU A 302 16.87 -0.50 -12.40
C LEU A 302 16.81 0.50 -13.55
N ALA A 303 15.60 0.89 -13.95
CA ALA A 303 15.36 1.82 -15.06
C ALA A 303 15.91 3.23 -14.79
N GLY A 304 15.86 3.71 -13.55
CA GLY A 304 16.41 5.02 -13.16
C GLY A 304 17.92 5.15 -13.43
N PRO A 305 18.77 4.23 -12.92
CA PRO A 305 20.17 4.12 -13.29
C PRO A 305 20.42 4.02 -14.78
N ALA A 306 19.71 3.13 -15.50
CA ALA A 306 19.89 2.94 -16.94
C ALA A 306 19.66 4.24 -17.74
N ASN A 307 18.63 5.03 -17.38
CA ASN A 307 18.35 6.32 -18.02
C ASN A 307 19.44 7.36 -17.73
N LYS A 308 19.99 7.43 -16.51
CA LYS A 308 21.11 8.32 -16.17
C LYS A 308 22.37 7.92 -16.95
N GLN A 309 22.66 6.61 -17.00
CA GLN A 309 23.79 6.06 -17.75
C GLN A 309 23.67 6.37 -19.25
N GLY A 310 22.49 6.22 -19.85
CA GLY A 310 22.25 6.56 -21.25
C GLY A 310 22.55 8.03 -21.57
N ARG A 311 22.22 8.93 -20.65
CA ARG A 311 22.56 10.35 -20.78
C ARG A 311 24.08 10.58 -20.73
N ILE A 312 24.78 9.93 -19.80
CA ILE A 312 26.23 10.02 -19.62
C ILE A 312 26.96 9.48 -20.84
N VAL A 313 26.55 8.33 -21.38
CA VAL A 313 27.15 7.77 -22.59
C VAL A 313 27.02 8.71 -23.79
N ALA A 314 25.82 9.27 -24.00
CA ALA A 314 25.62 10.24 -25.08
C ALA A 314 26.47 11.50 -24.90
N ASP A 315 26.58 12.03 -23.68
CA ASP A 315 27.45 13.19 -23.37
C ASP A 315 28.92 12.86 -23.69
N ASN A 316 29.42 11.67 -23.31
CA ASN A 316 30.82 11.25 -23.55
C ASN A 316 31.12 11.01 -25.04
N ILE A 317 30.18 10.41 -25.79
CA ILE A 317 30.29 10.26 -27.24
C ILE A 317 30.42 11.62 -27.95
N CYS A 318 29.75 12.65 -27.42
CA CYS A 318 29.84 14.03 -27.92
C CYS A 318 31.03 14.82 -27.33
N GLY A 319 31.98 14.18 -26.69
CA GLY A 319 33.24 14.80 -26.19
C GLY A 319 33.07 15.56 -24.88
N ARG A 320 31.99 15.36 -24.12
CA ARG A 320 31.84 15.86 -22.76
C ARG A 320 32.51 14.89 -21.79
N ASP A 321 32.89 15.40 -20.61
CA ASP A 321 33.52 14.62 -19.56
C ASP A 321 32.51 14.33 -18.45
N SER A 322 31.56 13.43 -18.72
CA SER A 322 30.51 13.05 -17.80
C SER A 322 30.83 11.72 -17.12
N ILE A 323 30.68 11.64 -15.80
CA ILE A 323 30.98 10.45 -15.02
C ILE A 323 29.71 9.86 -14.37
N TYR A 324 29.70 8.55 -14.22
CA TYR A 324 28.72 7.79 -13.45
C TYR A 324 29.31 7.43 -12.09
N GLU A 325 28.82 8.07 -11.05
CA GLU A 325 29.33 7.92 -9.67
C GLU A 325 28.78 6.68 -8.94
N GLY A 326 28.19 5.74 -9.64
CA GLY A 326 27.58 4.56 -9.05
C GLY A 326 26.09 4.73 -8.67
N SER A 327 25.50 3.65 -8.16
CA SER A 327 24.08 3.56 -7.84
C SER A 327 23.86 3.30 -6.35
N GLN A 328 22.82 3.93 -5.79
CA GLN A 328 22.36 3.69 -4.41
C GLN A 328 21.34 2.55 -4.30
N GLY A 329 20.82 2.05 -5.43
CA GLY A 329 19.80 1.01 -5.42
C GLY A 329 18.45 1.47 -4.83
N THR A 330 18.13 2.77 -4.90
CA THR A 330 16.84 3.29 -4.42
C THR A 330 15.70 2.68 -5.22
N SER A 331 14.74 2.07 -4.52
CA SER A 331 13.62 1.35 -5.12
C SER A 331 12.34 1.48 -4.30
N VAL A 332 11.22 1.30 -4.97
CA VAL A 332 9.88 1.27 -4.36
C VAL A 332 9.03 0.19 -5.03
N ALA A 333 8.17 -0.46 -4.26
CA ALA A 333 7.15 -1.37 -4.74
C ALA A 333 5.84 -1.13 -4.01
N LYS A 334 4.73 -1.28 -4.72
CA LYS A 334 3.38 -1.40 -4.16
C LYS A 334 3.09 -2.89 -3.95
N ILE A 335 2.52 -3.23 -2.82
CA ILE A 335 2.13 -4.60 -2.44
C ILE A 335 0.73 -4.50 -1.82
N PHE A 336 -0.31 -4.61 -2.63
CA PHE A 336 -1.68 -4.28 -2.23
C PHE A 336 -1.77 -2.85 -1.65
N ASP A 337 -2.14 -2.73 -0.39
CA ASP A 337 -2.23 -1.44 0.30
C ASP A 337 -0.89 -0.98 0.88
N LEU A 338 0.13 -1.85 0.93
CA LEU A 338 1.45 -1.48 1.42
C LEU A 338 2.31 -0.86 0.30
N THR A 339 3.13 0.09 0.72
CA THR A 339 4.28 0.58 -0.02
C THR A 339 5.55 0.14 0.70
N VAL A 340 6.50 -0.39 -0.04
CA VAL A 340 7.83 -0.78 0.42
C VAL A 340 8.86 0.05 -0.34
N ALA A 341 9.70 0.80 0.37
CA ALA A 341 10.75 1.59 -0.27
C ALA A 341 12.09 1.43 0.45
N THR A 342 13.18 1.41 -0.32
CA THR A 342 14.54 1.23 0.21
C THR A 342 15.54 2.14 -0.51
N THR A 343 16.66 2.44 0.15
CA THR A 343 17.82 3.10 -0.44
C THR A 343 19.10 2.70 0.27
N GLY A 344 20.21 2.62 -0.45
CA GLY A 344 21.49 2.23 0.09
C GLY A 344 21.56 0.73 0.43
N VAL A 345 22.39 0.38 1.41
CA VAL A 345 22.64 -1.02 1.79
C VAL A 345 21.71 -1.50 2.89
N ASN A 346 21.47 -2.80 2.92
CA ASN A 346 20.80 -3.49 4.02
C ASN A 346 21.82 -4.19 4.94
N GLU A 347 21.40 -4.68 6.10
CA GLU A 347 22.27 -5.41 7.03
C GLU A 347 22.84 -6.68 6.42
N LYS A 348 22.07 -7.41 5.60
CA LYS A 348 22.54 -8.64 4.93
C LYS A 348 23.77 -8.37 4.06
N SER A 349 23.76 -7.26 3.32
CA SER A 349 24.90 -6.83 2.50
C SER A 349 26.12 -6.46 3.35
N LEU A 350 25.90 -5.78 4.47
CA LEU A 350 26.97 -5.43 5.41
C LEU A 350 27.56 -6.69 6.07
N ILE A 351 26.73 -7.59 6.53
CA ILE A 351 27.15 -8.88 7.12
C ILE A 351 27.93 -9.71 6.09
N GLY A 352 27.43 -9.79 4.85
CA GLY A 352 28.11 -10.44 3.74
C GLY A 352 29.48 -9.83 3.41
N ALA A 353 29.64 -8.53 3.65
CA ALA A 353 30.92 -7.82 3.56
C ALA A 353 31.80 -7.93 4.84
N GLY A 354 31.41 -8.78 5.80
CA GLY A 354 32.15 -9.00 7.06
C GLY A 354 31.99 -7.93 8.12
N LYS A 355 31.05 -6.99 7.92
CA LYS A 355 30.74 -5.93 8.89
C LYS A 355 29.91 -6.45 10.04
N LYS A 356 30.13 -5.92 11.26
CA LYS A 356 29.48 -6.37 12.48
C LYS A 356 28.68 -5.25 13.11
N TYR A 357 27.40 -5.56 13.43
CA TYR A 357 26.59 -4.68 14.26
C TYR A 357 27.28 -4.37 15.59
N GLY A 358 27.23 -3.12 16.02
CA GLY A 358 27.87 -2.71 17.23
C GLY A 358 29.32 -2.31 17.10
N VAL A 359 30.01 -2.76 16.05
CA VAL A 359 31.44 -2.50 15.80
C VAL A 359 31.64 -1.59 14.59
N ASP A 360 31.00 -1.92 13.45
CA ASP A 360 31.16 -1.18 12.19
C ASP A 360 29.97 -0.29 11.91
N TYR A 361 28.77 -0.68 12.37
CA TYR A 361 27.51 0.04 12.11
C TYR A 361 26.53 -0.10 13.27
N ARG A 362 25.53 0.78 13.24
CA ARG A 362 24.36 0.79 14.08
C ARG A 362 23.10 0.90 13.20
N MET A 363 21.95 0.64 13.78
CA MET A 363 20.65 0.90 13.17
C MET A 363 19.63 1.36 14.21
N THR A 364 18.58 2.00 13.72
CA THR A 364 17.40 2.29 14.52
C THR A 364 16.14 2.09 13.70
N ILE A 365 15.03 1.77 14.36
CA ILE A 365 13.70 1.60 13.78
C ILE A 365 12.72 2.42 14.59
N ILE A 366 11.90 3.19 13.91
CA ILE A 366 10.79 3.94 14.50
C ILE A 366 9.49 3.60 13.79
N GLN A 367 8.36 3.77 14.48
CA GLN A 367 7.03 3.55 13.91
C GLN A 367 6.17 4.82 14.06
N PRO A 368 6.48 5.89 13.33
CA PRO A 368 5.69 7.11 13.30
C PRO A 368 4.45 6.93 12.42
N LYS A 369 3.57 7.94 12.46
CA LYS A 369 2.44 8.05 11.53
C LYS A 369 2.84 8.82 10.27
N SER A 370 2.13 8.57 9.16
CA SER A 370 2.36 9.21 7.85
C SER A 370 2.19 10.74 7.91
N HIS A 371 1.26 11.20 8.72
CA HIS A 371 1.00 12.61 9.00
C HIS A 371 0.46 12.81 10.43
N ALA A 372 0.04 14.03 10.77
CA ALA A 372 -0.46 14.39 12.10
C ALA A 372 -1.60 13.46 12.54
N GLY A 373 -1.42 12.77 13.68
CA GLY A 373 -2.34 11.71 14.13
C GLY A 373 -3.74 12.19 14.54
N TYR A 374 -3.92 13.51 14.71
CA TYR A 374 -5.21 14.13 14.94
C TYR A 374 -5.95 14.46 13.63
N TYR A 375 -5.30 14.35 12.48
CA TYR A 375 -5.91 14.51 11.17
C TYR A 375 -6.32 13.13 10.62
N PRO A 376 -7.54 12.98 10.08
CA PRO A 376 -8.05 11.68 9.61
C PRO A 376 -7.19 11.07 8.50
N GLY A 377 -7.15 9.72 8.44
CA GLY A 377 -6.43 8.99 7.40
C GLY A 377 -4.94 8.82 7.66
N SER A 378 -4.49 9.02 8.88
CA SER A 378 -3.10 8.83 9.28
C SER A 378 -2.79 7.35 9.51
N PHE A 379 -1.83 6.78 8.76
CA PHE A 379 -1.39 5.40 8.87
C PHE A 379 -0.03 5.27 9.52
N PRO A 380 0.24 4.19 10.27
CA PRO A 380 1.58 3.91 10.76
C PRO A 380 2.53 3.54 9.63
N MET A 381 3.81 3.85 9.80
CA MET A 381 4.91 3.35 8.96
C MET A 381 6.01 2.79 9.83
N THR A 382 6.78 1.85 9.31
CA THR A 382 7.98 1.34 9.95
C THR A 382 9.19 1.80 9.17
N LEU A 383 9.93 2.75 9.73
CA LEU A 383 11.12 3.35 9.12
C LEU A 383 12.38 2.88 9.83
N LYS A 384 13.30 2.28 9.09
CA LYS A 384 14.62 1.83 9.52
C LYS A 384 15.71 2.68 8.88
N VAL A 385 16.74 3.04 9.65
CA VAL A 385 17.97 3.66 9.14
C VAL A 385 19.17 2.88 9.67
N ILE A 386 20.17 2.67 8.79
CA ILE A 386 21.46 2.05 9.06
C ILE A 386 22.54 3.12 8.91
N PHE A 387 23.45 3.22 9.86
CA PHE A 387 24.48 4.25 9.89
C PHE A 387 25.78 3.74 10.52
N ASP A 388 26.92 4.35 10.16
CA ASP A 388 28.19 4.01 10.76
C ASP A 388 28.38 4.69 12.13
N LEU A 389 29.51 4.44 12.79
CA LEU A 389 29.80 4.99 14.12
C LEU A 389 30.05 6.50 14.13
N ASN A 390 30.25 7.13 12.96
CA ASN A 390 30.36 8.57 12.80
C ASN A 390 29.01 9.21 12.41
N GLY A 391 27.96 8.40 12.27
CA GLY A 391 26.63 8.84 11.89
C GLY A 391 26.41 8.93 10.37
N LYS A 392 27.35 8.55 9.51
CA LYS A 392 27.14 8.49 8.05
C LYS A 392 26.02 7.51 7.73
N ILE A 393 25.03 7.93 6.97
CA ILE A 393 23.90 7.09 6.56
C ILE A 393 24.39 6.08 5.53
N LEU A 394 24.14 4.80 5.81
CA LEU A 394 24.50 3.68 4.92
C LEU A 394 23.31 3.15 4.15
N GLY A 395 22.11 3.18 4.75
CA GLY A 395 20.89 2.73 4.09
C GLY A 395 19.64 3.03 4.90
N ALA A 396 18.50 2.97 4.21
CA ALA A 396 17.20 3.13 4.84
C ALA A 396 16.15 2.24 4.18
N GLN A 397 15.16 1.82 4.97
CA GLN A 397 14.03 0.99 4.55
C GLN A 397 12.76 1.54 5.19
N ASN A 398 11.67 1.59 4.46
CA ASN A 398 10.39 2.05 4.97
C ASN A 398 9.25 1.17 4.45
N VAL A 399 8.35 0.75 5.33
CA VAL A 399 7.18 -0.08 5.03
C VAL A 399 5.95 0.53 5.68
N GLY A 400 4.87 0.67 4.94
CA GLY A 400 3.60 1.20 5.44
C GLY A 400 2.66 1.54 4.28
N VAL A 401 1.57 2.26 4.56
CA VAL A 401 0.51 2.53 3.59
C VAL A 401 0.71 3.85 2.86
N ASP A 402 1.08 4.92 3.57
CA ASP A 402 1.10 6.28 3.02
C ASP A 402 2.39 7.03 3.34
N GLY A 403 2.90 7.80 2.36
CA GLY A 403 4.06 8.67 2.47
C GLY A 403 5.39 7.94 2.70
N ILE A 404 5.49 6.69 2.27
CA ILE A 404 6.64 5.80 2.46
C ILE A 404 7.79 6.20 1.55
N GLU A 405 7.52 6.29 0.25
CA GLU A 405 8.49 6.66 -0.79
C GLU A 405 9.03 8.08 -0.57
N LYS A 406 8.16 9.01 -0.14
CA LYS A 406 8.55 10.40 0.17
C LYS A 406 9.71 10.46 1.17
N ARG A 407 9.66 9.64 2.24
CA ARG A 407 10.71 9.63 3.27
C ARG A 407 11.98 8.98 2.78
N ILE A 408 11.85 7.93 1.99
CA ILE A 408 13.02 7.29 1.37
C ILE A 408 13.67 8.23 0.34
N ASP A 409 12.90 8.96 -0.47
CA ASP A 409 13.45 9.93 -1.43
C ASP A 409 14.21 11.07 -0.74
N VAL A 410 13.70 11.57 0.39
CA VAL A 410 14.44 12.57 1.19
C VAL A 410 15.76 11.98 1.70
N ILE A 411 15.75 10.80 2.30
CA ILE A 411 16.96 10.15 2.81
C ILE A 411 17.93 9.83 1.67
N ALA A 412 17.45 9.28 0.55
CA ALA A 412 18.26 8.99 -0.62
C ALA A 412 18.94 10.24 -1.20
N SER A 413 18.19 11.36 -1.22
CA SER A 413 18.71 12.65 -1.70
C SER A 413 19.86 13.14 -0.83
N VAL A 414 19.70 13.16 0.48
CA VAL A 414 20.76 13.65 1.39
C VAL A 414 21.94 12.68 1.47
N MET A 415 21.70 11.35 1.39
CA MET A 415 22.76 10.34 1.29
C MET A 415 23.69 10.61 0.09
N ARG A 416 23.13 11.04 -1.04
CA ARG A 416 23.89 11.37 -2.25
C ARG A 416 24.90 12.51 -2.02
N PHE A 417 24.63 13.35 -1.04
CA PHE A 417 25.53 14.45 -0.65
C PHE A 417 26.38 14.14 0.60
N GLY A 418 26.46 12.88 1.00
CA GLY A 418 27.27 12.41 2.12
C GLY A 418 26.74 12.78 3.50
N ALA A 419 25.42 12.99 3.62
CA ALA A 419 24.80 13.40 4.88
C ALA A 419 24.92 12.31 5.98
N THR A 420 24.83 12.80 7.21
CA THR A 420 24.81 12.01 8.45
C THR A 420 23.41 12.00 9.07
N ILE A 421 23.24 11.20 10.11
CA ILE A 421 21.98 11.17 10.90
C ILE A 421 21.72 12.54 11.57
N TYR A 422 22.76 13.33 11.83
CA TYR A 422 22.63 14.68 12.39
C TYR A 422 22.05 15.67 11.37
N ASP A 423 22.30 15.44 10.08
CA ASP A 423 21.74 16.27 9.02
C ASP A 423 20.24 16.00 8.85
N LEU A 424 19.78 14.74 9.04
CA LEU A 424 18.35 14.41 9.01
C LEU A 424 17.53 15.22 10.03
N GLN A 425 18.11 15.51 11.19
CA GLN A 425 17.46 16.29 12.25
C GLN A 425 17.24 17.76 11.85
N ARG A 426 18.13 18.29 11.01
CA ARG A 426 18.18 19.71 10.61
C ARG A 426 17.36 20.02 9.38
N LEU A 427 16.83 19.00 8.69
CA LEU A 427 16.02 19.22 7.51
C LEU A 427 14.73 19.95 7.88
N GLU A 428 14.46 21.03 7.19
CA GLU A 428 13.18 21.76 7.24
C GLU A 428 12.28 21.21 6.15
N LEU A 429 11.44 20.24 6.52
CA LEU A 429 10.55 19.55 5.60
C LEU A 429 9.16 20.18 5.59
N ALA A 430 8.50 20.14 4.44
CA ALA A 430 7.17 20.70 4.27
C ALA A 430 6.16 20.04 5.24
N TYR A 431 5.47 20.88 6.03
CA TYR A 431 4.48 20.44 6.99
C TYR A 431 3.15 21.16 6.82
N ALA A 432 2.12 20.37 6.78
CA ALA A 432 0.75 20.70 7.16
C ALA A 432 0.07 19.40 7.60
N PRO A 433 -0.97 19.44 8.47
CA PRO A 433 -1.57 18.22 9.05
C PRO A 433 -1.91 17.09 8.07
N PRO A 434 -2.39 17.34 6.84
CA PRO A 434 -2.69 16.28 5.87
C PRO A 434 -1.45 15.61 5.24
N TYR A 435 -0.25 16.20 5.35
CA TYR A 435 0.94 15.77 4.59
C TYR A 435 2.07 15.22 5.45
N SER A 436 2.16 15.68 6.70
CA SER A 436 3.22 15.26 7.62
C SER A 436 2.88 15.59 9.06
N SER A 437 3.83 15.36 9.96
CA SER A 437 3.84 15.87 11.33
C SER A 437 4.85 17.01 11.44
N ALA A 438 4.70 17.90 12.43
CA ALA A 438 5.66 18.97 12.68
C ALA A 438 7.08 18.45 12.94
N LYS A 439 7.19 17.23 13.47
CA LYS A 439 8.41 16.41 13.48
C LYS A 439 8.22 15.33 12.42
N ASP A 440 8.74 15.56 11.20
CA ASP A 440 8.63 14.54 10.15
C ASP A 440 9.34 13.24 10.57
N PRO A 441 8.85 12.07 10.16
CA PRO A 441 9.54 10.79 10.36
C PRO A 441 11.04 10.80 10.08
N VAL A 442 11.48 11.56 9.06
CA VAL A 442 12.91 11.72 8.75
C VAL A 442 13.67 12.45 9.86
N ASN A 443 13.09 13.51 10.43
CA ASN A 443 13.72 14.17 11.58
C ASN A 443 13.73 13.24 12.82
N MET A 444 12.59 12.55 13.05
CA MET A 444 12.44 11.66 14.21
C MET A 444 13.44 10.50 14.20
N ILE A 445 13.72 9.89 13.04
CA ILE A 445 14.70 8.81 12.97
C ILE A 445 16.11 9.32 13.19
N GLY A 446 16.42 10.56 12.78
CA GLY A 446 17.67 11.23 13.10
C GLY A 446 17.87 11.38 14.61
N TYR A 447 16.85 11.86 15.34
CA TYR A 447 16.91 11.97 16.81
C TYR A 447 17.08 10.61 17.50
N ALA A 448 16.38 9.56 17.02
CA ALA A 448 16.51 8.22 17.56
C ALA A 448 17.92 7.63 17.33
N ALA A 449 18.50 7.88 16.15
CA ALA A 449 19.86 7.45 15.84
C ALA A 449 20.91 8.18 16.68
N GLU A 450 20.74 9.48 16.90
CA GLU A 450 21.63 10.29 17.76
C GLU A 450 21.65 9.75 19.19
N ASN A 451 20.49 9.42 19.77
CA ASN A 451 20.39 8.84 21.12
C ASN A 451 21.24 7.57 21.27
N ILE A 452 21.36 6.77 20.21
CA ILE A 452 22.21 5.55 20.21
C ILE A 452 23.70 5.93 20.16
N LEU A 453 24.09 6.86 19.29
CA LEU A 453 25.49 7.27 19.15
C LEU A 453 26.01 7.99 20.41
N ASN A 454 25.19 8.82 21.03
CA ASN A 454 25.50 9.53 22.26
C ASN A 454 25.42 8.64 23.51
N LYS A 455 25.01 7.36 23.36
CA LYS A 455 24.80 6.42 24.48
C LYS A 455 23.68 6.86 25.44
N ASP A 456 22.78 7.71 24.98
CA ASP A 456 21.56 8.05 25.72
C ASP A 456 20.57 6.88 25.72
N GLN A 457 20.70 5.98 24.75
CA GLN A 457 19.96 4.75 24.67
C GLN A 457 20.87 3.61 24.20
N ASP A 458 20.88 2.50 24.94
CA ASP A 458 21.35 1.22 24.44
C ASP A 458 20.17 0.40 23.93
N VAL A 459 20.36 -0.45 22.92
CA VAL A 459 19.29 -1.18 22.24
C VAL A 459 19.46 -2.69 22.36
N CYS A 460 18.34 -3.40 22.45
CA CYS A 460 18.20 -4.82 22.26
C CYS A 460 17.53 -5.06 20.89
N LEU A 461 18.02 -6.02 20.14
CA LEU A 461 17.43 -6.39 18.86
C LEU A 461 16.35 -7.46 19.09
N TRP A 462 15.31 -7.48 18.25
CA TRP A 462 14.26 -8.49 18.32
C TRP A 462 14.81 -9.92 18.25
N ARG A 463 15.86 -10.15 17.46
CA ARG A 463 16.50 -11.47 17.29
C ARG A 463 17.26 -11.97 18.53
N ASP A 464 17.57 -11.09 19.47
CA ASP A 464 18.29 -11.43 20.69
C ASP A 464 17.35 -11.78 21.84
N VAL A 465 16.05 -11.45 21.72
CA VAL A 465 15.06 -11.55 22.82
C VAL A 465 14.90 -12.99 23.30
N ASP A 466 14.69 -13.94 22.36
CA ASP A 466 14.43 -15.35 22.69
C ASP A 466 15.67 -16.06 23.25
N SER A 467 16.86 -15.47 23.13
CA SER A 467 18.13 -15.98 23.65
C SER A 467 18.60 -15.28 24.94
N LEU A 468 17.78 -14.39 25.51
CA LEU A 468 18.14 -13.70 26.75
C LEU A 468 18.24 -14.66 27.93
N ASP A 469 19.36 -14.60 28.60
CA ASP A 469 19.54 -15.29 29.88
C ASP A 469 18.75 -14.56 30.99
N HIS A 470 17.68 -15.14 31.47
CA HIS A 470 16.81 -14.58 32.49
C HIS A 470 17.51 -14.46 33.89
N ASP A 471 18.63 -15.14 34.10
CA ASP A 471 19.44 -14.95 35.30
C ASP A 471 20.22 -13.62 35.25
N GLN A 472 20.55 -13.13 34.06
CA GLN A 472 21.29 -11.90 33.82
C GLN A 472 20.39 -10.74 33.32
N HIS A 473 19.18 -11.03 32.82
CA HIS A 473 18.31 -10.05 32.23
C HIS A 473 16.89 -10.08 32.83
N ILE A 474 16.23 -8.93 32.80
CA ILE A 474 14.81 -8.77 33.12
C ILE A 474 14.15 -8.19 31.85
N LEU A 475 13.14 -8.87 31.33
CA LEU A 475 12.23 -8.30 30.34
C LEU A 475 11.18 -7.44 31.06
N LEU A 476 11.02 -6.19 30.67
CA LEU A 476 10.10 -5.24 31.28
C LEU A 476 9.14 -4.64 30.24
N ASP A 477 7.86 -4.97 30.36
CA ASP A 477 6.79 -4.37 29.57
C ASP A 477 6.26 -3.12 30.25
N VAL A 478 6.35 -1.97 29.57
CA VAL A 478 5.87 -0.68 30.09
C VAL A 478 4.61 -0.18 29.37
N ARG A 479 3.87 -1.09 28.70
CA ARG A 479 2.60 -0.79 28.06
C ARG A 479 1.48 -0.68 29.12
N GLU A 480 0.30 -0.22 28.65
CA GLU A 480 -0.90 -0.25 29.50
C GLU A 480 -1.45 -1.67 29.61
N GLY A 481 -2.20 -1.95 30.69
CA GLY A 481 -2.75 -3.29 30.93
C GLY A 481 -3.55 -3.85 29.74
N ILE A 482 -4.39 -3.04 29.12
CA ILE A 482 -5.20 -3.43 27.96
C ILE A 482 -4.34 -3.86 26.74
N GLU A 483 -3.14 -3.32 26.59
CA GLU A 483 -2.22 -3.73 25.53
C GLU A 483 -1.55 -5.08 25.86
N VAL A 484 -1.36 -5.35 27.14
CA VAL A 484 -0.78 -6.60 27.64
C VAL A 484 -1.77 -7.76 27.51
N ASP A 485 -3.06 -7.49 27.72
CA ASP A 485 -4.14 -8.46 27.52
C ASP A 485 -4.21 -8.98 26.06
N LEU A 486 -3.73 -8.19 25.10
CA LEU A 486 -3.61 -8.58 23.68
C LEU A 486 -2.33 -9.37 23.35
N GLY A 487 -1.48 -9.60 24.33
CA GLY A 487 -0.25 -10.38 24.22
C GLY A 487 0.95 -9.71 24.88
N ILE A 488 1.83 -10.50 25.45
CA ILE A 488 3.06 -10.10 26.14
C ILE A 488 4.22 -10.99 25.68
N ILE A 489 5.46 -10.50 25.76
CA ILE A 489 6.63 -11.36 25.55
C ILE A 489 6.75 -12.29 26.76
N GLU A 490 6.88 -13.57 26.52
CA GLU A 490 6.96 -14.58 27.58
C GLU A 490 8.07 -14.28 28.59
N GLY A 491 7.75 -14.38 29.87
CA GLY A 491 8.67 -14.07 30.98
C GLY A 491 8.85 -12.58 31.29
N ALA A 492 8.13 -11.68 30.63
CA ALA A 492 8.22 -10.26 30.93
C ALA A 492 7.47 -9.88 32.21
N ILE A 493 8.07 -8.96 32.98
CA ILE A 493 7.43 -8.26 34.10
C ILE A 493 6.66 -7.08 33.53
N HIS A 494 5.41 -6.88 33.95
CA HIS A 494 4.61 -5.75 33.55
C HIS A 494 4.60 -4.65 34.61
N ILE A 495 5.07 -3.46 34.25
CA ILE A 495 4.96 -2.23 35.01
C ILE A 495 4.66 -1.08 34.06
N PRO A 496 3.42 -0.55 34.02
CA PRO A 496 3.09 0.57 33.17
C PRO A 496 4.02 1.76 33.34
N ILE A 497 4.33 2.48 32.27
CA ILE A 497 5.30 3.58 32.27
C ILE A 497 4.98 4.64 33.33
N ASN A 498 3.69 4.87 33.60
CA ASN A 498 3.23 5.87 34.55
C ASN A 498 3.51 5.46 36.01
N ASP A 499 3.55 4.17 36.28
CA ASP A 499 3.79 3.60 37.61
C ASP A 499 5.28 3.27 37.86
N LEU A 500 6.10 3.29 36.79
CA LEU A 500 7.48 2.81 36.83
C LEU A 500 8.34 3.51 37.93
N ARG A 501 8.15 4.83 38.10
CA ARG A 501 8.96 5.59 39.07
C ARG A 501 8.73 5.14 40.50
N ASP A 502 7.51 4.76 40.85
CA ASP A 502 7.14 4.31 42.20
C ASP A 502 7.51 2.84 42.45
N GLN A 503 7.62 2.07 41.35
CA GLN A 503 7.89 0.63 41.40
C GLN A 503 9.34 0.24 41.07
N LEU A 504 10.27 1.19 40.98
CA LEU A 504 11.68 0.92 40.70
C LEU A 504 12.29 -0.10 41.69
N HIS A 505 11.83 -0.11 42.94
CA HIS A 505 12.31 -1.02 43.97
C HIS A 505 12.03 -2.51 43.71
N MET A 506 11.13 -2.83 42.78
CA MET A 506 10.81 -4.20 42.36
C MET A 506 11.84 -4.77 41.39
N LEU A 507 12.71 -3.94 40.82
CA LEU A 507 13.69 -4.33 39.81
C LEU A 507 15.07 -4.50 40.42
N SER A 508 15.80 -5.56 40.04
CA SER A 508 17.17 -5.78 40.45
C SER A 508 18.16 -4.92 39.68
N LYS A 509 19.11 -4.27 40.39
CA LYS A 509 20.21 -3.52 39.77
C LYS A 509 21.35 -4.40 39.27
N ASP A 510 21.39 -5.65 39.70
CA ASP A 510 22.44 -6.59 39.29
C ASP A 510 22.17 -7.16 37.85
N LYS A 511 20.93 -7.11 37.42
CA LYS A 511 20.51 -7.58 36.11
C LYS A 511 20.39 -6.43 35.07
N THR A 512 20.58 -6.74 33.82
CA THR A 512 20.29 -5.80 32.72
C THR A 512 18.79 -5.83 32.39
N ILE A 513 18.14 -4.67 32.40
CA ILE A 513 16.71 -4.56 32.06
C ILE A 513 16.57 -4.36 30.55
N VAL A 514 15.84 -5.25 29.89
CA VAL A 514 15.41 -5.08 28.52
C VAL A 514 13.97 -4.57 28.54
N VAL A 515 13.82 -3.27 28.37
CA VAL A 515 12.50 -2.62 28.41
C VAL A 515 11.89 -2.53 27.03
N TYR A 516 10.57 -2.69 26.93
CA TYR A 516 9.84 -2.49 25.70
C TYR A 516 8.46 -1.89 25.91
N CYS A 517 7.95 -1.27 24.86
CA CYS A 517 6.55 -0.87 24.73
C CYS A 517 6.02 -1.30 23.35
N ALA A 518 4.91 -0.74 22.90
CA ALA A 518 4.35 -1.10 21.59
C ALA A 518 5.31 -0.79 20.42
N VAL A 519 5.90 0.43 20.38
CA VAL A 519 6.64 0.95 19.20
C VAL A 519 8.04 1.51 19.53
N GLY A 520 8.44 1.54 20.79
CA GLY A 520 9.78 1.98 21.24
C GLY A 520 9.82 3.32 21.99
N VAL A 521 8.87 4.25 21.84
CA VAL A 521 8.92 5.60 22.44
C VAL A 521 8.78 5.55 23.97
N ARG A 522 7.77 4.88 24.52
CA ARG A 522 7.61 4.68 25.98
C ARG A 522 8.76 3.87 26.54
N GLY A 523 9.26 2.90 25.77
CA GLY A 523 10.48 2.14 26.11
C GLY A 523 11.70 3.03 26.25
N TYR A 524 11.89 4.00 25.33
CA TYR A 524 12.96 4.99 25.44
C TYR A 524 12.81 5.85 26.71
N ILE A 525 11.62 6.37 26.99
CA ILE A 525 11.36 7.15 28.22
C ILE A 525 11.67 6.31 29.45
N ALA A 526 11.21 5.06 29.50
CA ALA A 526 11.51 4.13 30.60
C ALA A 526 13.01 3.86 30.73
N SER A 527 13.73 3.68 29.60
CA SER A 527 15.18 3.53 29.59
C SER A 527 15.89 4.70 30.27
N ARG A 528 15.45 5.93 29.98
CA ARG A 528 16.03 7.14 30.59
C ARG A 528 15.76 7.22 32.10
N ILE A 529 14.53 6.87 32.51
CA ILE A 529 14.17 6.80 33.96
C ILE A 529 15.08 5.80 34.67
N LEU A 530 15.19 4.60 34.13
CA LEU A 530 15.96 3.50 34.74
C LEU A 530 17.46 3.79 34.76
N GLN A 531 18.04 4.28 33.66
CA GLN A 531 19.46 4.65 33.59
C GLN A 531 19.82 5.72 34.60
N GLN A 532 19.01 6.77 34.75
CA GLN A 532 19.23 7.84 35.73
C GLN A 532 19.05 7.35 37.16
N ALA A 533 18.29 6.27 37.38
CA ALA A 533 18.19 5.57 38.69
C ALA A 533 19.31 4.53 38.90
N GLY A 534 20.28 4.42 37.98
CA GLY A 534 21.47 3.58 38.11
C GLY A 534 21.30 2.12 37.67
N TYR A 535 20.27 1.81 36.86
CA TYR A 535 20.10 0.48 36.27
C TYR A 535 20.82 0.35 34.93
N LYS A 536 21.23 -0.88 34.59
CA LYS A 536 21.68 -1.21 33.21
C LYS A 536 20.46 -1.49 32.36
N VAL A 537 20.30 -0.81 31.24
CA VAL A 537 19.07 -0.86 30.47
C VAL A 537 19.34 -0.93 28.97
N LYS A 538 18.55 -1.74 28.28
CA LYS A 538 18.45 -1.75 26.80
C LYS A 538 16.98 -1.58 26.41
N ASN A 539 16.71 -0.81 25.38
CA ASN A 539 15.37 -0.68 24.80
C ASN A 539 15.21 -1.61 23.61
N LEU A 540 14.15 -2.41 23.59
CA LEU A 540 13.82 -3.28 22.46
C LEU A 540 13.41 -2.42 21.24
N ILE A 541 14.23 -2.47 20.20
CA ILE A 541 14.04 -1.69 18.98
C ILE A 541 12.77 -2.15 18.23
N GLY A 542 11.95 -1.20 17.78
CA GLY A 542 10.67 -1.48 17.14
C GLY A 542 9.56 -1.95 18.09
N GLY A 543 9.91 -2.25 19.36
CA GLY A 543 8.98 -2.66 20.42
C GLY A 543 8.23 -3.97 20.13
N TYR A 544 7.14 -4.19 20.88
CA TYR A 544 6.31 -5.38 20.75
C TYR A 544 5.69 -5.54 19.35
N ASN A 545 5.30 -4.44 18.71
CA ASN A 545 4.68 -4.48 17.41
C ASN A 545 5.58 -5.04 16.30
N LEU A 546 6.90 -4.84 16.39
CA LEU A 546 7.83 -5.47 15.47
C LEU A 546 8.15 -6.91 15.90
N TYR A 547 8.39 -7.13 17.21
CA TYR A 547 8.71 -8.44 17.75
C TYR A 547 7.65 -9.49 17.46
N LYS A 548 6.35 -9.14 17.56
CA LYS A 548 5.25 -10.08 17.34
C LYS A 548 5.21 -10.70 15.93
N TYR A 549 5.85 -10.06 14.94
CA TYR A 549 5.99 -10.59 13.57
C TYR A 549 7.23 -11.46 13.39
N TYR A 550 8.24 -11.29 14.24
CA TYR A 550 9.47 -12.02 14.15
C TYR A 550 9.27 -13.49 14.54
N GLY A 551 9.84 -14.42 13.75
CA GLY A 551 9.77 -15.85 14.00
C GLY A 551 8.41 -16.52 13.73
N LYS A 552 7.43 -15.80 13.15
CA LYS A 552 6.16 -16.40 12.73
C LYS A 552 6.34 -17.27 11.50
N ASP A 553 5.63 -18.40 11.50
CA ASP A 553 5.52 -19.27 10.33
C ASP A 553 4.34 -18.86 9.46
N TYR A 554 4.58 -17.99 8.49
CA TYR A 554 3.55 -17.51 7.56
C TYR A 554 3.13 -18.56 6.51
N THR A 555 3.75 -19.74 6.50
CA THR A 555 3.29 -20.87 5.65
C THR A 555 2.05 -21.54 6.25
N ASN A 556 1.78 -21.31 7.54
CA ASN A 556 0.58 -21.80 8.22
C ASN A 556 -0.54 -20.73 8.13
N PRO A 557 -1.64 -20.99 7.40
CA PRO A 557 -2.74 -20.03 7.24
C PRO A 557 -3.43 -19.64 8.57
N ASN A 558 -3.23 -20.41 9.65
CA ASN A 558 -3.73 -20.08 10.98
C ASN A 558 -2.84 -19.09 11.76
N CYS A 559 -1.67 -18.74 11.23
CA CYS A 559 -0.75 -17.75 11.82
C CYS A 559 -1.02 -16.29 11.35
N VAL A 560 -2.09 -16.05 10.61
CA VAL A 560 -2.43 -14.74 10.08
C VAL A 560 -2.79 -13.81 11.24
N ILE A 561 -1.99 -12.77 11.43
CA ILE A 561 -2.34 -11.63 12.29
C ILE A 561 -3.03 -10.62 11.38
N ASP A 562 -4.36 -10.60 11.41
CA ASP A 562 -5.13 -9.61 10.68
C ASP A 562 -4.87 -8.22 11.27
N TYR A 563 -4.37 -7.30 10.45
CA TYR A 563 -4.11 -5.91 10.85
C TYR A 563 -5.42 -5.15 11.16
N LYS A 564 -6.54 -5.66 10.66
CA LYS A 564 -7.89 -5.05 10.80
C LYS A 564 -8.73 -5.68 11.91
N ASP A 565 -8.41 -6.91 12.30
CA ASP A 565 -9.14 -7.66 13.32
C ASP A 565 -8.20 -8.10 14.43
N GLN A 566 -8.06 -7.29 15.48
CA GLN A 566 -7.65 -7.83 16.78
C GLN A 566 -8.93 -8.32 17.48
N PRO A 567 -9.17 -9.62 17.58
CA PRO A 567 -10.27 -10.10 18.40
C PRO A 567 -9.90 -9.83 19.86
N LEU A 568 -10.73 -9.08 20.54
CA LEU A 568 -10.79 -9.08 21.99
C LEU A 568 -11.35 -10.47 22.37
N ASN A 569 -10.57 -11.25 23.14
CA ASN A 569 -10.85 -12.55 23.75
C ASN A 569 -10.63 -13.79 22.88
N ASP A 570 -9.45 -14.38 23.03
CA ASP A 570 -9.25 -15.81 22.85
C ASP A 570 -8.76 -16.41 24.19
N ASP A 571 -9.70 -16.51 25.15
CA ASP A 571 -9.56 -17.44 26.26
C ASP A 571 -10.00 -18.80 25.73
N GLY A 572 -9.05 -19.73 25.58
CA GLY A 572 -9.27 -21.11 25.18
C GLY A 572 -10.19 -21.90 26.13
N ALA A 573 -11.44 -21.47 26.28
CA ALA A 573 -12.51 -22.15 26.98
C ALA A 573 -13.50 -22.75 25.99
N PRO A 574 -13.97 -23.99 26.20
CA PRO A 574 -14.85 -24.66 25.26
C PRO A 574 -16.21 -23.96 25.11
N GLU A 575 -16.66 -23.89 23.88
CA GLU A 575 -17.94 -23.31 23.47
C GLU A 575 -19.11 -23.80 24.36
N LYS A 576 -19.71 -22.89 25.10
CA LYS A 576 -21.08 -23.10 25.60
C LYS A 576 -22.05 -22.43 24.63
N ASN A 577 -22.72 -23.26 23.87
CA ASN A 577 -23.92 -22.89 23.14
C ASN A 577 -24.97 -22.36 24.13
N ILE A 578 -25.18 -21.06 24.16
CA ILE A 578 -26.29 -20.46 24.90
C ILE A 578 -27.35 -20.03 23.88
N ASN A 579 -28.18 -20.95 23.50
CA ASN A 579 -29.52 -20.64 22.99
C ASN A 579 -30.36 -20.25 24.21
N THR A 580 -30.31 -18.99 24.61
CA THR A 580 -31.22 -18.47 25.64
C THR A 580 -32.44 -17.81 24.96
N THR A 581 -33.54 -18.51 24.99
CA THR A 581 -34.86 -17.90 24.84
C THR A 581 -35.04 -16.94 26.01
N ILE A 582 -34.95 -15.63 25.73
CA ILE A 582 -35.12 -14.56 26.75
C ILE A 582 -36.58 -14.53 27.14
N THR A 583 -36.88 -14.99 28.33
CA THR A 583 -38.24 -14.98 28.91
C THR A 583 -38.62 -13.57 29.38
N SER A 584 -39.90 -13.23 29.33
CA SER A 584 -40.46 -11.92 29.72
C SER A 584 -40.08 -11.44 31.15
N SER A 585 -39.73 -12.37 32.04
CA SER A 585 -39.27 -12.05 33.41
C SER A 585 -37.87 -11.38 33.47
N LYS A 586 -37.00 -11.54 32.46
CA LYS A 586 -35.68 -10.86 32.41
C LYS A 586 -35.72 -9.41 31.89
N LEU A 587 -36.79 -9.04 31.21
CA LEU A 587 -37.01 -7.67 30.75
C LEU A 587 -37.51 -6.72 31.84
N SER A 588 -38.15 -7.25 32.93
CA SER A 588 -38.58 -6.49 34.10
C SER A 588 -37.40 -6.02 34.95
N ASP A 589 -36.25 -6.73 34.88
CA ASP A 589 -35.06 -6.49 35.68
C ASP A 589 -33.99 -5.68 34.88
N ALA A 590 -34.38 -5.15 33.70
CA ALA A 590 -33.45 -4.40 32.85
C ALA A 590 -32.99 -3.10 33.55
N ILE A 591 -31.70 -2.85 33.50
CA ILE A 591 -31.06 -1.67 34.08
C ILE A 591 -31.42 -0.44 33.25
N LEU A 592 -32.02 0.56 33.90
CA LEU A 592 -32.43 1.78 33.22
C LEU A 592 -31.24 2.69 32.92
N LEU A 593 -31.06 3.03 31.65
CA LEU A 593 -30.13 4.06 31.19
C LEU A 593 -30.90 5.20 30.55
N ASP A 594 -31.03 6.31 31.26
CA ASP A 594 -31.73 7.49 30.74
C ASP A 594 -30.77 8.37 29.90
N ALA A 595 -30.99 8.41 28.60
CA ALA A 595 -30.29 9.28 27.65
C ALA A 595 -31.22 10.33 27.01
N CYS A 596 -32.38 10.61 27.69
CA CYS A 596 -33.29 11.66 27.24
C CYS A 596 -32.63 13.05 27.28
N GLY A 597 -32.94 13.89 26.29
CA GLY A 597 -32.35 15.22 26.12
C GLY A 597 -31.00 15.23 25.43
N LEU A 598 -30.36 14.06 25.22
CA LEU A 598 -29.15 13.96 24.41
C LEU A 598 -29.54 13.82 22.94
N GLN A 599 -28.80 14.50 22.07
CA GLN A 599 -28.89 14.33 20.62
C GLN A 599 -27.73 13.49 20.09
N CYS A 600 -27.89 12.84 18.91
CA CYS A 600 -26.87 12.07 18.24
C CYS A 600 -25.52 12.83 18.16
N PRO A 601 -24.38 12.21 18.54
CA PRO A 601 -24.21 10.79 18.94
C PRO A 601 -24.37 10.53 20.46
N GLY A 602 -24.83 11.49 21.24
CA GLY A 602 -24.90 11.46 22.70
C GLY A 602 -25.51 10.21 23.32
N PRO A 603 -26.72 9.72 22.90
CA PRO A 603 -27.32 8.51 23.43
C PRO A 603 -26.44 7.27 23.23
N ILE A 604 -25.79 7.12 22.05
CA ILE A 604 -24.91 5.99 21.72
C ILE A 604 -23.60 6.07 22.50
N MET A 605 -23.03 7.25 22.69
CA MET A 605 -21.84 7.43 23.52
C MET A 605 -22.12 7.04 24.97
N LYS A 606 -23.24 7.46 25.52
CA LYS A 606 -23.66 7.12 26.89
C LYS A 606 -23.92 5.61 27.04
N LEU A 607 -24.59 5.00 26.07
CA LEU A 607 -24.79 3.57 26.00
C LEU A 607 -23.44 2.80 25.95
N SER A 608 -22.51 3.23 25.10
CA SER A 608 -21.20 2.61 24.96
C SER A 608 -20.38 2.67 26.24
N GLN A 609 -20.42 3.79 26.97
CA GLN A 609 -19.74 3.93 28.26
C GLN A 609 -20.36 3.05 29.33
N THR A 610 -21.69 3.09 29.47
CA THR A 610 -22.41 2.38 30.54
C THR A 610 -22.35 0.87 30.35
N ILE A 611 -22.46 0.36 29.11
CA ILE A 611 -22.49 -1.09 28.87
C ILE A 611 -21.16 -1.78 29.22
N THR A 612 -20.04 -1.05 29.18
CA THR A 612 -18.73 -1.58 29.58
C THR A 612 -18.65 -1.93 31.07
N GLU A 613 -19.45 -1.26 31.90
CA GLU A 613 -19.49 -1.45 33.35
C GLU A 613 -20.36 -2.65 33.78
N HIS A 614 -21.03 -3.33 32.83
CA HIS A 614 -21.93 -4.45 33.10
C HIS A 614 -21.34 -5.78 32.59
N THR A 615 -21.93 -6.91 33.01
CA THR A 615 -21.50 -8.26 32.62
C THR A 615 -22.30 -8.81 31.44
N ASP A 616 -21.74 -9.79 30.73
CA ASP A 616 -22.41 -10.44 29.61
C ASP A 616 -23.73 -11.06 30.04
N GLY A 617 -24.79 -10.72 29.31
CA GLY A 617 -26.15 -11.14 29.60
C GLY A 617 -27.00 -10.11 30.39
N ASP A 618 -26.38 -9.04 30.92
CA ASP A 618 -27.12 -7.93 31.50
C ASP A 618 -27.92 -7.17 30.43
N ILE A 619 -29.14 -6.75 30.77
CA ILE A 619 -30.02 -6.05 29.83
C ILE A 619 -30.13 -4.59 30.28
N LEU A 620 -29.84 -3.67 29.36
CA LEU A 620 -30.05 -2.24 29.54
C LEU A 620 -31.37 -1.84 28.85
N LYS A 621 -32.25 -1.14 29.59
CA LYS A 621 -33.39 -0.38 29.05
C LYS A 621 -32.92 1.06 28.82
N VAL A 622 -32.65 1.42 27.59
CA VAL A 622 -32.14 2.73 27.22
C VAL A 622 -33.28 3.60 26.73
N THR A 623 -33.43 4.79 27.33
CA THR A 623 -34.44 5.77 26.92
C THR A 623 -33.79 6.97 26.27
N ALA A 624 -34.32 7.45 25.14
CA ALA A 624 -33.80 8.63 24.43
C ALA A 624 -34.96 9.40 23.76
N THR A 625 -34.79 10.70 23.63
CA THR A 625 -35.73 11.57 22.91
C THR A 625 -35.37 11.81 21.46
N ASP A 626 -34.18 11.34 21.04
CA ASP A 626 -33.69 11.41 19.66
C ASP A 626 -34.39 10.39 18.75
N PRO A 627 -35.11 10.80 17.70
CA PRO A 627 -35.81 9.90 16.79
C PRO A 627 -34.90 8.91 16.05
N GLY A 628 -33.62 9.21 15.86
CA GLY A 628 -32.62 8.35 15.22
C GLY A 628 -32.04 7.27 16.14
N PHE A 629 -32.24 7.40 17.45
CA PHE A 629 -31.61 6.55 18.46
C PHE A 629 -31.79 5.05 18.23
N VAL A 630 -33.01 4.60 17.89
CA VAL A 630 -33.29 3.16 17.72
C VAL A 630 -32.51 2.55 16.54
N VAL A 631 -32.37 3.30 15.43
CA VAL A 631 -31.63 2.89 14.25
C VAL A 631 -30.13 2.83 14.57
N ASP A 632 -29.64 3.86 15.24
CA ASP A 632 -28.24 3.94 15.66
C ASP A 632 -27.87 2.86 16.67
N ALA A 633 -28.76 2.58 17.63
CA ALA A 633 -28.56 1.50 18.62
C ALA A 633 -28.50 0.10 17.96
N LYS A 634 -29.35 -0.17 16.96
CA LYS A 634 -29.31 -1.42 16.18
C LYS A 634 -27.97 -1.55 15.44
N ALA A 635 -27.53 -0.51 14.75
CA ALA A 635 -26.27 -0.49 14.02
C ALA A 635 -25.09 -0.68 14.99
N TRP A 636 -25.09 0.02 16.11
CA TRP A 636 -24.08 -0.08 17.15
C TRP A 636 -24.01 -1.49 17.76
N CYS A 637 -25.16 -2.11 18.10
CA CYS A 637 -25.19 -3.48 18.63
C CYS A 637 -24.60 -4.50 17.64
N LYS A 638 -24.97 -4.40 16.36
CA LYS A 638 -24.43 -5.26 15.29
C LYS A 638 -22.91 -5.19 15.23
N LYS A 639 -22.34 -3.98 15.41
CA LYS A 639 -20.91 -3.75 15.35
C LYS A 639 -20.14 -4.19 16.59
N THR A 640 -20.72 -3.98 17.78
CA THR A 640 -20.03 -4.19 19.06
C THR A 640 -20.30 -5.57 19.67
N GLY A 641 -20.97 -6.47 18.94
CA GLY A 641 -21.27 -7.81 19.42
C GLY A 641 -22.34 -7.87 20.51
N ASN A 642 -23.04 -6.76 20.79
CA ASN A 642 -24.14 -6.70 21.70
C ASN A 642 -25.46 -7.09 21.02
N THR A 643 -26.44 -7.56 21.80
CA THR A 643 -27.71 -8.00 21.25
C THR A 643 -28.78 -6.94 21.41
N PHE A 644 -29.29 -6.43 20.26
CA PHE A 644 -30.50 -5.61 20.27
C PHE A 644 -31.73 -6.51 20.42
N ILE A 645 -32.48 -6.39 21.54
CA ILE A 645 -33.60 -7.26 21.87
C ILE A 645 -34.89 -6.75 21.23
N LYS A 646 -35.28 -5.51 21.57
CA LYS A 646 -36.49 -4.87 21.04
C LYS A 646 -36.44 -3.35 21.26
N SER A 647 -37.34 -2.63 20.60
CA SER A 647 -37.60 -1.23 20.85
C SER A 647 -39.07 -0.96 21.00
N ASP A 648 -39.41 0.01 21.83
CA ASP A 648 -40.76 0.52 22.04
C ASP A 648 -40.73 2.05 21.94
N LYS A 649 -41.88 2.69 21.75
CA LYS A 649 -42.03 4.13 21.78
C LYS A 649 -43.08 4.51 22.77
N GLU A 650 -42.68 5.21 23.81
CA GLU A 650 -43.58 5.74 24.88
C GLU A 650 -43.72 7.25 24.70
N ASP A 651 -44.85 7.75 24.16
CA ASP A 651 -45.07 9.15 23.77
C ASP A 651 -43.98 9.75 22.88
N LYS A 652 -43.10 10.57 23.43
CA LYS A 652 -41.95 11.22 22.76
C LYS A 652 -40.60 10.55 23.07
N VAL A 653 -40.62 9.45 23.84
CA VAL A 653 -39.42 8.74 24.27
C VAL A 653 -39.29 7.44 23.50
N TYR A 654 -38.14 7.24 22.89
CA TYR A 654 -37.77 5.97 22.25
C TYR A 654 -37.03 5.11 23.26
N VAL A 655 -37.48 3.85 23.39
CA VAL A 655 -36.96 2.89 24.35
C VAL A 655 -36.30 1.75 23.58
N ALA A 656 -35.07 1.39 23.91
CA ALA A 656 -34.39 0.21 23.36
C ALA A 656 -33.92 -0.72 24.50
N TYR A 657 -34.11 -2.02 24.32
CA TYR A 657 -33.58 -3.04 25.22
C TYR A 657 -32.40 -3.72 24.56
N ILE A 658 -31.24 -3.65 25.22
CA ILE A 658 -29.96 -4.09 24.69
C ILE A 658 -29.28 -5.00 25.71
N ALA A 659 -28.95 -6.23 25.33
CA ALA A 659 -28.15 -7.12 26.18
C ALA A 659 -26.67 -7.00 25.82
N LYS A 660 -25.81 -6.99 26.84
CA LYS A 660 -24.36 -7.08 26.65
C LYS A 660 -24.00 -8.47 26.13
N GLY A 661 -23.23 -8.51 25.04
CA GLY A 661 -22.83 -9.77 24.38
C GLY A 661 -23.99 -10.52 23.71
N GLY A 662 -23.76 -11.77 23.34
CA GLY A 662 -24.80 -12.69 22.85
C GLY A 662 -25.00 -12.77 21.34
N THR A 663 -24.38 -11.89 20.53
CA THR A 663 -24.39 -12.03 19.07
C THR A 663 -23.03 -12.58 18.64
N LYS A 664 -22.96 -13.89 18.32
CA LYS A 664 -21.84 -14.39 17.53
C LYS A 664 -21.86 -13.65 16.19
N LEU A 665 -20.86 -12.81 15.92
CA LEU A 665 -20.51 -12.41 14.57
C LEU A 665 -20.09 -13.70 13.85
N LEU A 666 -21.03 -14.30 13.11
CA LEU A 666 -20.66 -15.28 12.10
C LEU A 666 -19.80 -14.51 11.09
N LYS A 667 -18.50 -14.72 11.15
CA LYS A 667 -17.57 -14.42 10.04
C LYS A 667 -17.96 -15.33 8.88
N THR A 668 -18.96 -14.90 8.10
CA THR A 668 -19.05 -15.32 6.71
C THR A 668 -17.96 -14.57 6.00
N GLY A 669 -17.16 -15.29 5.21
CA GLY A 669 -15.97 -14.80 4.53
C GLY A 669 -16.19 -13.48 3.83
N LEU A 670 -15.11 -12.73 3.70
CA LEU A 670 -14.91 -11.45 2.99
C LEU A 670 -16.15 -11.03 2.20
N SER A 671 -17.03 -10.25 2.82
CA SER A 671 -17.92 -9.38 2.11
C SER A 671 -17.01 -8.29 1.53
N THR A 672 -16.62 -8.43 0.28
CA THR A 672 -16.29 -7.27 -0.55
C THR A 672 -17.55 -6.42 -0.50
N GLY A 673 -17.53 -5.35 0.31
CA GLY A 673 -18.70 -4.50 0.49
C GLY A 673 -19.16 -4.02 -0.87
N ASN A 674 -20.31 -4.51 -1.33
CA ASN A 674 -20.91 -4.09 -2.61
C ASN A 674 -21.65 -2.77 -2.45
N GLY A 675 -21.51 -2.09 -1.33
CA GLY A 675 -22.23 -0.86 -1.00
C GLY A 675 -21.55 0.38 -1.58
N SER A 676 -22.36 1.42 -1.78
CA SER A 676 -21.92 2.79 -2.08
C SER A 676 -22.65 3.76 -1.16
N THR A 677 -21.93 4.57 -0.39
CA THR A 677 -22.54 5.60 0.48
C THR A 677 -22.15 6.99 0.02
N MET A 678 -23.07 7.93 0.17
CA MET A 678 -22.82 9.34 -0.12
C MET A 678 -23.43 10.21 0.96
N VAL A 679 -22.64 11.17 1.48
CA VAL A 679 -23.16 12.26 2.28
C VAL A 679 -23.57 13.39 1.35
N VAL A 680 -24.86 13.72 1.34
CA VAL A 680 -25.41 14.85 0.59
C VAL A 680 -25.57 16.02 1.56
N PHE A 681 -24.56 16.88 1.59
CA PHE A 681 -24.50 18.03 2.49
C PHE A 681 -25.04 19.30 1.84
N SER A 682 -24.82 19.47 0.55
CA SER A 682 -25.19 20.69 -0.16
C SER A 682 -26.63 20.67 -0.65
N GLY A 683 -27.30 21.83 -0.58
CA GLY A 683 -28.60 22.09 -1.19
C GLY A 683 -28.51 22.78 -2.56
N ASP A 684 -27.36 22.80 -3.21
CA ASP A 684 -27.18 23.37 -4.54
C ASP A 684 -27.65 22.41 -5.64
N LEU A 685 -28.33 22.91 -6.66
CA LEU A 685 -28.92 22.10 -7.73
C LEU A 685 -27.91 21.23 -8.47
N ASP A 686 -26.78 21.79 -8.84
CA ASP A 686 -25.70 21.08 -9.58
C ASP A 686 -25.09 19.94 -8.76
N LYS A 687 -24.89 20.13 -7.46
CA LYS A 687 -24.39 19.10 -6.56
C LYS A 687 -25.44 18.04 -6.28
N ALA A 688 -26.68 18.44 -6.08
CA ALA A 688 -27.80 17.52 -5.91
C ALA A 688 -27.99 16.64 -7.16
N LEU A 689 -27.90 17.21 -8.35
CA LEU A 689 -27.94 16.46 -9.62
C LEU A 689 -26.79 15.46 -9.70
N ALA A 690 -25.56 15.86 -9.38
CA ALA A 690 -24.41 14.96 -9.36
C ALA A 690 -24.63 13.79 -8.40
N SER A 691 -25.13 14.04 -7.19
CA SER A 691 -25.41 12.99 -6.19
C SER A 691 -26.44 11.98 -6.74
N MET A 692 -27.51 12.44 -7.36
CA MET A 692 -28.56 11.55 -7.90
C MET A 692 -28.09 10.78 -9.12
N ILE A 693 -27.29 11.39 -10.00
CA ILE A 693 -26.73 10.71 -11.18
C ILE A 693 -25.78 9.59 -10.74
N ILE A 694 -24.89 9.88 -9.80
CA ILE A 694 -23.95 8.88 -9.27
C ILE A 694 -24.70 7.75 -8.55
N ALA A 695 -25.73 8.09 -7.74
CA ALA A 695 -26.52 7.09 -7.03
C ALA A 695 -27.27 6.15 -7.98
N ASN A 696 -27.92 6.68 -9.02
CA ASN A 696 -28.59 5.88 -10.04
C ASN A 696 -27.60 5.00 -10.81
N GLY A 697 -26.42 5.57 -11.16
CA GLY A 697 -25.36 4.81 -11.82
C GLY A 697 -24.84 3.66 -10.97
N ALA A 698 -24.58 3.90 -9.70
CA ALA A 698 -24.11 2.86 -8.75
C ALA A 698 -25.19 1.76 -8.55
N ALA A 699 -26.45 2.13 -8.40
CA ALA A 699 -27.55 1.18 -8.29
C ALA A 699 -27.71 0.34 -9.57
N ALA A 700 -27.57 0.95 -10.75
CA ALA A 700 -27.59 0.24 -12.04
C ALA A 700 -26.42 -0.74 -12.20
N MET A 701 -25.31 -0.52 -11.52
CA MET A 701 -24.17 -1.46 -11.45
C MET A 701 -24.37 -2.55 -10.37
N GLY A 702 -25.54 -2.63 -9.75
CA GLY A 702 -25.88 -3.65 -8.75
C GLY A 702 -25.33 -3.36 -7.36
N LYS A 703 -24.95 -2.11 -7.05
CA LYS A 703 -24.49 -1.72 -5.71
C LYS A 703 -25.66 -1.42 -4.78
N ASP A 704 -25.50 -1.71 -3.50
CA ASP A 704 -26.37 -1.27 -2.42
C ASP A 704 -26.07 0.19 -2.09
N VAL A 705 -26.90 1.13 -2.52
CA VAL A 705 -26.62 2.56 -2.40
C VAL A 705 -27.38 3.19 -1.23
N THR A 706 -26.66 3.96 -0.39
CA THR A 706 -27.23 4.73 0.71
C THR A 706 -26.84 6.21 0.58
N LEU A 707 -27.81 7.10 0.49
CA LEU A 707 -27.65 8.56 0.51
C LEU A 707 -28.01 9.10 1.89
N PHE A 708 -27.06 9.73 2.56
CA PHE A 708 -27.24 10.34 3.88
C PHE A 708 -27.32 11.87 3.75
N PHE A 709 -28.54 12.40 3.91
CA PHE A 709 -28.82 13.83 3.76
C PHE A 709 -28.64 14.54 5.10
N THR A 710 -27.82 15.57 5.10
CA THR A 710 -27.54 16.36 6.29
C THR A 710 -27.50 17.86 5.96
N PHE A 711 -27.78 18.72 6.93
CA PHE A 711 -27.85 20.18 6.79
C PHE A 711 -28.60 20.63 5.53
N TRP A 712 -27.91 21.37 4.64
CA TRP A 712 -28.56 21.96 3.45
C TRP A 712 -29.09 20.92 2.47
N GLY A 713 -28.50 19.71 2.43
CA GLY A 713 -28.97 18.58 1.64
C GLY A 713 -30.40 18.14 1.98
N LEU A 714 -30.83 18.33 3.23
CA LEU A 714 -32.21 18.03 3.64
C LEU A 714 -33.27 18.83 2.87
N ASN A 715 -32.94 20.00 2.33
CA ASN A 715 -33.86 20.79 1.53
C ASN A 715 -34.27 20.12 0.22
N ILE A 716 -33.44 19.20 -0.30
CA ILE A 716 -33.72 18.40 -1.49
C ILE A 716 -34.89 17.45 -1.25
N LEU A 717 -34.98 16.90 -0.05
CA LEU A 717 -36.01 15.93 0.36
C LEU A 717 -37.32 16.58 0.81
N ARG A 718 -37.42 17.89 0.90
CA ARG A 718 -38.66 18.54 1.36
C ARG A 718 -39.72 18.48 0.29
N LYS A 719 -40.98 18.17 0.69
CA LYS A 719 -42.16 18.21 -0.16
C LYS A 719 -42.33 19.60 -0.78
N HIS A 720 -42.72 19.67 -2.04
CA HIS A 720 -42.94 20.93 -2.74
C HIS A 720 -44.03 21.78 -2.06
N ASP A 721 -45.13 21.13 -1.67
CA ASP A 721 -46.23 21.77 -1.01
C ASP A 721 -45.95 22.02 0.49
N LYS A 722 -46.51 23.10 1.00
CA LYS A 722 -46.34 23.46 2.40
C LYS A 722 -47.22 22.54 3.27
N VAL A 723 -46.55 21.72 4.11
CA VAL A 723 -47.24 20.89 5.08
C VAL A 723 -47.46 21.70 6.37
N ALA A 724 -48.71 21.64 6.92
CA ALA A 724 -49.04 22.28 8.16
C ALA A 724 -48.54 21.43 9.35
N VAL A 725 -47.43 21.86 9.96
CA VAL A 725 -46.80 21.21 11.14
C VAL A 725 -46.63 22.24 12.26
N LYS A 726 -46.81 21.80 13.52
CA LYS A 726 -46.55 22.64 14.68
C LYS A 726 -45.04 22.79 14.88
N LYS A 727 -44.55 24.04 14.86
CA LYS A 727 -43.13 24.36 15.03
C LYS A 727 -42.97 25.44 16.10
N SER A 728 -41.77 25.49 16.70
CA SER A 728 -41.38 26.65 17.52
C SER A 728 -41.30 27.93 16.64
N PHE A 729 -41.27 29.11 17.27
CA PHE A 729 -41.12 30.36 16.54
C PHE A 729 -39.84 30.41 15.71
N LEU A 730 -38.70 29.95 16.28
CA LEU A 730 -37.40 29.88 15.63
C LEU A 730 -37.38 28.88 14.46
N ASP A 731 -37.90 27.67 14.67
CA ASP A 731 -38.01 26.63 13.63
C ASP A 731 -38.86 27.10 12.45
N SER A 732 -39.95 27.82 12.75
CA SER A 732 -40.84 28.38 11.72
C SER A 732 -40.15 29.45 10.90
N MET A 733 -39.32 30.30 11.53
CA MET A 733 -38.55 31.34 10.87
C MET A 733 -37.49 30.75 9.96
N PHE A 734 -36.67 29.83 10.47
CA PHE A 734 -35.65 29.10 9.67
C PHE A 734 -36.26 28.36 8.49
N SER A 735 -37.34 27.61 8.73
CA SER A 735 -38.02 26.83 7.69
C SER A 735 -38.59 27.69 6.55
N LYS A 736 -38.92 28.95 6.81
CA LYS A 736 -39.38 29.90 5.77
C LYS A 736 -38.25 30.50 4.95
N MET A 737 -37.06 30.60 5.52
CA MET A 737 -35.88 31.16 4.83
C MET A 737 -35.21 30.16 3.90
N MET A 738 -35.39 28.87 4.13
CA MET A 738 -34.72 27.79 3.37
C MET A 738 -35.54 27.41 2.13
N PRO A 739 -34.83 26.96 1.04
CA PRO A 739 -35.49 26.38 -0.12
C PRO A 739 -36.33 25.16 0.28
N ARG A 740 -37.39 24.89 -0.47
CA ARG A 740 -38.30 23.79 -0.22
C ARG A 740 -38.44 22.95 -1.49
N GLY A 741 -37.93 21.72 -1.41
CA GLY A 741 -37.96 20.75 -2.52
C GLY A 741 -37.08 21.12 -3.72
N THR A 742 -37.03 20.23 -4.65
CA THR A 742 -36.12 20.26 -5.80
C THR A 742 -36.29 21.49 -6.70
N HIS A 743 -37.51 21.98 -6.86
CA HIS A 743 -37.81 23.13 -7.70
C HIS A 743 -37.30 24.49 -7.16
N LYS A 744 -36.91 24.57 -5.92
CA LYS A 744 -36.41 25.80 -5.27
C LYS A 744 -34.89 25.80 -5.09
N LEU A 745 -34.21 24.76 -5.53
CA LEU A 745 -32.75 24.69 -5.48
C LEU A 745 -32.13 25.68 -6.46
N LYS A 746 -30.94 26.18 -6.11
CA LYS A 746 -30.22 27.16 -6.92
C LYS A 746 -28.88 26.56 -7.34
N LEU A 747 -28.33 27.04 -8.44
CA LEU A 747 -26.94 26.67 -8.81
C LEU A 747 -25.93 27.21 -7.79
N SER A 748 -24.89 26.46 -7.53
CA SER A 748 -23.77 26.84 -6.65
C SER A 748 -23.03 28.07 -7.18
N LYS A 749 -22.89 28.16 -8.50
CA LYS A 749 -22.24 29.25 -9.24
C LYS A 749 -23.14 29.70 -10.41
N MET A 750 -22.96 30.93 -10.86
CA MET A 750 -23.66 31.46 -12.03
C MET A 750 -25.22 31.50 -11.88
N ASN A 751 -25.73 31.54 -10.66
CA ASN A 751 -27.18 31.55 -10.44
C ASN A 751 -27.85 32.84 -10.97
N MET A 752 -27.17 33.99 -10.98
CA MET A 752 -27.59 35.28 -11.60
C MET A 752 -29.04 35.63 -11.32
N GLY A 753 -29.45 35.57 -10.05
CA GLY A 753 -30.85 35.87 -9.64
C GLY A 753 -31.88 34.80 -10.07
N GLY A 754 -31.44 33.60 -10.43
CA GLY A 754 -32.30 32.49 -10.88
C GLY A 754 -32.26 32.23 -12.42
N LEU A 755 -31.75 33.19 -13.21
CA LEU A 755 -31.59 33.03 -14.65
C LEU A 755 -30.72 31.81 -15.01
N GLY A 756 -29.58 31.60 -14.29
CA GLY A 756 -28.71 30.47 -14.50
C GLY A 756 -29.39 29.12 -14.23
N THR A 757 -30.20 29.04 -13.16
CA THR A 757 -31.00 27.84 -12.88
C THR A 757 -32.02 27.55 -13.99
N SER A 758 -32.71 28.61 -14.48
CA SER A 758 -33.68 28.47 -15.58
C SER A 758 -33.01 28.02 -16.89
N MET A 759 -31.82 28.56 -17.19
CA MET A 759 -31.01 28.10 -18.34
C MET A 759 -30.58 26.64 -18.18
N MET A 760 -30.16 26.20 -16.98
CA MET A 760 -29.77 24.85 -16.72
C MET A 760 -30.93 23.87 -16.98
N HIS A 761 -32.12 24.16 -16.45
CA HIS A 761 -33.33 23.38 -16.72
C HIS A 761 -33.65 23.30 -18.22
N HIS A 762 -33.53 24.42 -18.96
CA HIS A 762 -33.74 24.44 -20.39
C HIS A 762 -32.73 23.57 -21.19
N VAL A 763 -31.43 23.65 -20.79
CA VAL A 763 -30.37 22.82 -21.40
C VAL A 763 -30.58 21.35 -21.07
N MET A 764 -30.92 21.00 -19.82
CA MET A 764 -31.25 19.62 -19.42
C MET A 764 -32.39 19.07 -20.27
N SER A 765 -33.49 19.83 -20.41
CA SER A 765 -34.63 19.44 -21.23
C SER A 765 -34.25 19.28 -22.70
N SER A 766 -33.46 20.20 -23.28
CA SER A 766 -33.02 20.14 -24.69
C SER A 766 -32.07 18.97 -24.95
N LYS A 767 -31.39 18.43 -23.92
CA LYS A 767 -30.48 17.28 -24.05
C LYS A 767 -31.06 15.99 -23.50
N ASN A 768 -32.35 15.94 -23.20
CA ASN A 768 -33.05 14.79 -22.60
C ASN A 768 -32.38 14.28 -21.31
N VAL A 769 -31.88 15.19 -20.47
CA VAL A 769 -31.39 14.89 -19.13
C VAL A 769 -32.57 14.91 -18.16
N ASN A 770 -32.74 13.83 -17.40
CA ASN A 770 -33.82 13.70 -16.42
C ASN A 770 -33.82 14.84 -15.41
N THR A 771 -35.01 15.27 -15.04
CA THR A 771 -35.21 16.26 -13.96
C THR A 771 -34.80 15.70 -12.60
N MET A 772 -34.61 16.57 -11.64
CA MET A 772 -34.22 16.17 -10.28
C MET A 772 -35.25 15.22 -9.65
N ASP A 773 -36.55 15.47 -9.87
CA ASP A 773 -37.63 14.61 -9.36
C ASP A 773 -37.65 13.24 -10.03
N GLU A 774 -37.42 13.18 -11.33
CA GLU A 774 -37.30 11.90 -12.07
C GLU A 774 -36.08 11.09 -11.60
N LEU A 775 -34.95 11.75 -11.32
CA LEU A 775 -33.76 11.10 -10.80
C LEU A 775 -33.97 10.55 -9.37
N ILE A 776 -34.65 11.28 -8.51
CA ILE A 776 -35.03 10.81 -7.17
C ILE A 776 -35.98 9.61 -7.25
N ALA A 777 -37.01 9.70 -8.09
CA ALA A 777 -37.98 8.62 -8.28
C ALA A 777 -37.29 7.36 -8.83
N SER A 778 -36.39 7.51 -9.82
CA SER A 778 -35.58 6.42 -10.38
C SER A 778 -34.68 5.79 -9.32
N ALA A 779 -33.98 6.59 -8.52
CA ALA A 779 -33.11 6.10 -7.45
C ALA A 779 -33.89 5.29 -6.40
N MET A 780 -35.05 5.80 -5.95
CA MET A 780 -35.91 5.10 -5.00
C MET A 780 -36.47 3.79 -5.60
N ALA A 781 -36.89 3.81 -6.86
CA ALA A 781 -37.38 2.61 -7.56
C ALA A 781 -36.27 1.55 -7.72
N SER A 782 -35.01 1.97 -7.83
CA SER A 782 -33.82 1.11 -7.91
C SER A 782 -33.31 0.63 -6.53
N GLY A 783 -34.03 0.93 -5.45
CA GLY A 783 -33.68 0.48 -4.10
C GLY A 783 -32.64 1.33 -3.37
N VAL A 784 -32.30 2.51 -3.88
CA VAL A 784 -31.40 3.45 -3.19
C VAL A 784 -32.06 3.91 -1.88
N LYS A 785 -31.35 3.78 -0.77
CA LYS A 785 -31.80 4.23 0.54
C LYS A 785 -31.54 5.71 0.74
N PHE A 786 -32.57 6.45 1.12
CA PHE A 786 -32.52 7.87 1.44
C PHE A 786 -32.64 8.05 2.94
N VAL A 787 -31.57 8.48 3.61
CA VAL A 787 -31.52 8.64 5.06
C VAL A 787 -31.39 10.11 5.42
N ALA A 788 -32.34 10.66 6.16
CA ALA A 788 -32.29 12.04 6.67
C ALA A 788 -31.67 12.08 8.06
N CYS A 789 -30.68 12.94 8.25
CA CYS A 789 -29.98 13.15 9.53
C CYS A 789 -30.92 13.81 10.55
N THR A 790 -31.31 13.09 11.61
CA THR A 790 -32.23 13.55 12.63
C THR A 790 -31.74 14.77 13.40
N MET A 791 -30.45 14.81 13.74
CA MET A 791 -29.81 15.96 14.38
C MET A 791 -29.93 17.23 13.51
N SER A 792 -29.59 17.07 12.21
CA SER A 792 -29.66 18.22 11.29
C SER A 792 -31.11 18.69 11.04
N MET A 793 -32.07 17.75 11.01
CA MET A 793 -33.50 18.08 10.94
C MET A 793 -33.93 18.94 12.14
N ASP A 794 -33.50 18.60 13.32
CA ASP A 794 -33.83 19.31 14.57
C ASP A 794 -33.21 20.72 14.60
N ILE A 795 -31.91 20.83 14.26
CA ILE A 795 -31.22 22.14 14.18
C ILE A 795 -31.84 23.04 13.13
N MET A 796 -32.24 22.49 11.99
CA MET A 796 -32.83 23.28 10.90
C MET A 796 -34.36 23.46 11.02
N GLY A 797 -34.98 22.93 12.07
CA GLY A 797 -36.42 23.02 12.30
C GLY A 797 -37.25 22.34 11.20
N ILE A 798 -36.74 21.27 10.58
CA ILE A 798 -37.43 20.43 9.57
C ILE A 798 -38.09 19.26 10.30
N LYS A 799 -39.41 19.06 10.07
CA LYS A 799 -40.14 17.94 10.65
C LYS A 799 -40.31 16.81 9.63
N ALA A 800 -40.45 15.59 10.12
CA ALA A 800 -40.55 14.38 9.29
C ALA A 800 -41.68 14.47 8.24
N GLU A 801 -42.80 15.02 8.60
CA GLU A 801 -43.98 15.22 7.73
C GLU A 801 -43.70 16.14 6.52
N GLU A 802 -42.66 16.97 6.62
CA GLU A 802 -42.25 17.88 5.53
C GLU A 802 -41.38 17.19 4.47
N LEU A 803 -40.89 15.97 4.73
CA LEU A 803 -40.05 15.21 3.80
C LEU A 803 -40.91 14.36 2.88
N ILE A 804 -40.34 14.02 1.69
CA ILE A 804 -40.98 13.10 0.74
C ILE A 804 -41.12 11.73 1.37
N ASP A 805 -42.05 10.94 0.85
CA ASP A 805 -42.31 9.58 1.36
C ASP A 805 -41.15 8.65 0.97
N GLY A 806 -40.87 7.62 1.77
CA GLY A 806 -39.75 6.66 1.51
C GLY A 806 -38.40 7.07 2.09
N VAL A 807 -38.31 8.19 2.82
CA VAL A 807 -37.10 8.61 3.50
C VAL A 807 -36.99 7.95 4.87
N GLU A 808 -35.86 7.34 5.15
CA GLU A 808 -35.50 6.78 6.46
C GLU A 808 -34.88 7.88 7.35
N TYR A 809 -34.89 7.67 8.67
CA TYR A 809 -34.30 8.60 9.63
C TYR A 809 -33.17 7.95 10.39
N GLY A 810 -32.01 8.59 10.44
CA GLY A 810 -30.83 8.04 11.11
C GLY A 810 -29.85 9.11 11.59
N GLY A 811 -28.93 8.71 12.46
CA GLY A 811 -27.84 9.55 12.92
C GLY A 811 -26.52 9.12 12.30
N VAL A 812 -25.41 9.62 12.87
CA VAL A 812 -24.05 9.34 12.41
C VAL A 812 -23.71 7.85 12.48
N ALA A 813 -24.19 7.12 13.50
CA ALA A 813 -23.91 5.69 13.65
C ALA A 813 -24.57 4.85 12.54
N ALA A 814 -25.77 5.21 12.08
CA ALA A 814 -26.43 4.57 10.95
C ALA A 814 -25.65 4.77 9.64
N TYR A 815 -25.14 5.99 9.42
CA TYR A 815 -24.28 6.30 8.28
C TYR A 815 -22.97 5.52 8.33
N LEU A 816 -22.25 5.50 9.47
CA LEU A 816 -20.99 4.78 9.63
C LEU A 816 -21.17 3.26 9.43
N GLY A 817 -22.29 2.68 9.92
CA GLY A 817 -22.62 1.28 9.67
C GLY A 817 -22.81 0.97 8.18
N ALA A 818 -23.44 1.88 7.42
CA ALA A 818 -23.57 1.74 5.98
C ALA A 818 -22.24 1.92 5.23
N THR A 819 -21.35 2.81 5.71
CA THR A 819 -20.03 3.02 5.12
C THR A 819 -19.12 1.80 5.23
N GLU A 820 -19.24 1.05 6.30
CA GLU A 820 -18.44 -0.18 6.51
C GLU A 820 -18.83 -1.33 5.57
N GLU A 821 -20.09 -1.34 5.12
CA GLU A 821 -20.58 -2.29 4.11
C GLU A 821 -20.36 -1.78 2.67
N SER A 822 -19.65 -0.64 2.51
CA SER A 822 -19.48 0.06 1.24
C SER A 822 -18.02 0.15 0.84
N ASN A 823 -17.74 -0.10 -0.44
CA ASN A 823 -16.42 0.09 -1.04
C ASN A 823 -16.28 1.43 -1.81
N HIS A 824 -17.32 2.26 -1.79
CA HIS A 824 -17.34 3.57 -2.46
C HIS A 824 -18.07 4.58 -1.57
N ASN A 825 -17.35 5.59 -1.09
CA ASN A 825 -17.87 6.59 -0.16
C ASN A 825 -17.59 8.00 -0.69
N LEU A 826 -18.63 8.85 -0.77
CA LEU A 826 -18.53 10.22 -1.27
C LEU A 826 -19.13 11.22 -0.29
N PHE A 827 -18.62 12.46 -0.34
CA PHE A 827 -19.17 13.63 0.36
C PHE A 827 -19.42 14.73 -0.66
N ILE A 828 -20.67 15.18 -0.84
CA ILE A 828 -21.10 16.13 -1.88
C ILE A 828 -21.85 17.33 -1.28
#